data_279222ff9084a1aa00ea888a4518b06d
#
_entry.id   279222ff9084a1aa00ea888a4518b06d
#
_cell.length_a   1.000
_cell.length_b   1.000
_cell.length_c   1.000
_cell.angle_alpha   90.00
_cell.angle_beta   90.00
_cell.angle_gamma   90.00
#
_symmetry.space_group_name_H-M   'P 1'
#
loop_
_entity.id
_entity.type
_entity.pdbx_description
1 polymer ?
#
loop_
_entity_poly.entity_id
_entity_poly.type
_entity_poly.pdbx_seq_one_letter_code
_entity_poly.pdbx_strand_id
1 'polypeptide(L)'
;DIVSIISHLISLVNSKVDVDDIDHLSNRRIRTVGEQLSNQFNVGLSRMARTIRERMNVRDNEVFTPIDLINAKTLSAVINSFFGTSQLSQFMDQTNPLAEVTHKRRISALGPGGLTRERAGFEVRDVHYTHYGRLCPIETPEGPNIGLISSLSVYGKINDLGFIETPYRKVENGKVDLSNSPKYISAEEEEEQIIAQANASLSDDGYFSDEKVQSRSEADYLIAPAKDVTLMDVAPNQIASIAASLIPFLEHDDANRALMGSNMMRQAVPLLRTDSPIVGTGIEPFVARDSRTMINAEGDGEVTYVDAKTIKIKYDKSEKQELVSFDIDEKTYSLTKFQKTNQRTCINIQPIVRVGDKVKKGQVLCDGYATHNGELAIGRNLKVAFMPWKGYNFEDAIILSERVVREDLFTSLHIAEHVVSVRETKRGSEELTADIPNISENATKDLDENGMIRVGAHAKTGDILIGKITPKGESDPTPEEKLLRAIFGEKAGDVKDASLKTKPSNQGVVIGKSLYSKTIKDRKTKTKDKDKLELLDKDFEKQAADLKNLLSVKLYKLIGGKASKGVKNILGEDIISKSVKFTKKIILDVDFTMIDPNNWTSDNNLNELVNITIENYLRKYNEIYGDHRRNRFAITVGDELPAGVLQLAKVQIAQKRKIKVGDKLAGRHGNKGIVSRIVKDEDMPFLPDGTPVDIILNPLGVPSRMNLGQIYETILGWAGDKLGKKYYTPVFDGASIDQINTEIDE
;
A
#
# COMPACT_ATOMS: atom_id res chain seq x y z
N ASP A 1 14.50 -40.18 1.22
CA ASP A 1 15.24 -38.95 1.49
C ASP A 1 16.65 -39.19 2.00
N ILE A 2 16.86 -39.87 3.17
CA ILE A 2 18.19 -40.08 3.75
C ILE A 2 19.07 -40.93 2.80
N VAL A 3 18.52 -41.97 2.19
CA VAL A 3 19.24 -42.82 1.23
C VAL A 3 19.62 -42.03 -0.03
N SER A 4 18.73 -41.18 -0.52
CA SER A 4 18.98 -40.31 -1.67
C SER A 4 20.10 -39.29 -1.39
N ILE A 5 20.09 -38.67 -0.20
CA ILE A 5 21.15 -37.74 0.25
C ILE A 5 22.51 -38.46 0.34
N ILE A 6 22.56 -39.68 0.93
CA ILE A 6 23.79 -40.43 1.01
C ILE A 6 24.29 -40.86 -0.38
N SER A 7 23.40 -41.28 -1.28
CA SER A 7 23.73 -41.66 -2.65
C SER A 7 24.31 -40.47 -3.42
N HIS A 8 23.70 -39.28 -3.26
CA HIS A 8 24.18 -38.05 -3.86
C HIS A 8 25.57 -37.64 -3.33
N LEU A 9 25.78 -37.70 -2.02
CA LEU A 9 27.09 -37.43 -1.43
C LEU A 9 28.16 -38.38 -1.93
N ILE A 10 27.87 -39.67 -2.10
CA ILE A 10 28.80 -40.64 -2.65
C ILE A 10 29.09 -40.31 -4.12
N SER A 11 28.10 -39.85 -4.86
CA SER A 11 28.29 -39.47 -6.27
C SER A 11 29.17 -38.21 -6.40
N LEU A 12 29.01 -37.22 -5.51
CA LEU A 12 29.87 -36.03 -5.39
C LEU A 12 31.31 -36.40 -5.06
N VAL A 13 31.55 -37.29 -4.06
CA VAL A 13 32.88 -37.74 -3.69
C VAL A 13 33.56 -38.47 -4.85
N ASN A 14 32.83 -39.21 -5.63
CA ASN A 14 33.34 -39.91 -6.82
C ASN A 14 33.44 -39.06 -8.09
N SER A 15 33.19 -37.76 -8.00
CA SER A 15 33.19 -36.80 -9.13
C SER A 15 32.30 -37.25 -10.30
N LYS A 16 31.17 -37.88 -9.98
CA LYS A 16 30.16 -38.28 -10.98
C LYS A 16 29.09 -37.20 -11.18
N VAL A 17 28.96 -36.27 -10.23
CA VAL A 17 28.07 -35.15 -10.23
C VAL A 17 28.85 -33.93 -9.78
N ASP A 18 28.63 -32.78 -10.38
CA ASP A 18 29.22 -31.52 -9.95
C ASP A 18 28.57 -30.97 -8.68
N VAL A 19 29.23 -30.02 -8.03
CA VAL A 19 28.71 -29.36 -6.83
C VAL A 19 27.54 -28.43 -7.23
N ASP A 20 26.46 -28.50 -6.45
CA ASP A 20 25.30 -27.64 -6.67
C ASP A 20 25.69 -26.15 -6.69
N ASP A 21 25.14 -25.40 -7.63
CA ASP A 21 25.27 -23.96 -7.67
C ASP A 21 24.43 -23.30 -6.58
N ILE A 22 25.10 -22.64 -5.62
CA ILE A 22 24.45 -22.00 -4.48
C ILE A 22 23.55 -20.83 -4.91
N ASP A 23 23.91 -20.16 -6.02
CA ASP A 23 23.18 -18.97 -6.50
C ASP A 23 22.01 -19.30 -7.42
N HIS A 24 21.88 -20.54 -7.81
CA HIS A 24 20.76 -21.05 -8.59
C HIS A 24 19.45 -20.94 -7.79
N LEU A 25 18.36 -20.40 -8.39
CA LEU A 25 17.09 -20.20 -7.70
C LEU A 25 16.34 -21.50 -7.34
N SER A 26 16.79 -22.66 -7.78
CA SER A 26 16.36 -23.95 -7.24
C SER A 26 16.89 -24.21 -5.83
N ASN A 27 18.03 -23.61 -5.47
CA ASN A 27 18.70 -23.75 -4.17
C ASN A 27 18.47 -22.53 -3.26
N ARG A 28 17.95 -21.44 -3.78
CA ARG A 28 17.63 -20.22 -3.05
C ARG A 28 16.11 -20.06 -2.97
N ARG A 29 15.55 -20.29 -1.80
CA ARG A 29 14.11 -20.12 -1.56
C ARG A 29 13.82 -18.80 -0.83
N ILE A 30 12.61 -18.32 -0.97
CA ILE A 30 12.10 -17.14 -0.28
C ILE A 30 11.30 -17.56 0.94
N ARG A 31 11.54 -16.89 2.04
CA ARG A 31 10.72 -16.97 3.24
C ARG A 31 9.70 -15.84 3.22
N THR A 32 8.46 -16.18 2.93
CA THR A 32 7.35 -15.22 2.88
C THR A 32 7.00 -14.67 4.26
N VAL A 33 6.31 -13.52 4.31
CA VAL A 33 5.81 -12.94 5.56
C VAL A 33 4.90 -13.93 6.29
N GLY A 34 4.06 -14.67 5.57
CA GLY A 34 3.17 -15.69 6.14
C GLY A 34 3.93 -16.80 6.85
N GLU A 35 5.00 -17.33 6.26
CA GLU A 35 5.88 -18.34 6.87
C GLU A 35 6.55 -17.79 8.14
N GLN A 36 7.11 -16.59 8.07
CA GLN A 36 7.79 -15.97 9.22
C GLN A 36 6.83 -15.71 10.36
N LEU A 37 5.61 -15.23 10.08
CA LEU A 37 4.56 -15.04 11.09
C LEU A 37 4.10 -16.38 11.70
N SER A 38 3.92 -17.41 10.88
CA SER A 38 3.57 -18.77 11.36
C SER A 38 4.60 -19.28 12.36
N ASN A 39 5.89 -19.11 12.06
CA ASN A 39 6.97 -19.51 12.97
C ASN A 39 6.91 -18.74 14.29
N GLN A 40 6.68 -17.42 14.26
CA GLN A 40 6.54 -16.60 15.47
C GLN A 40 5.27 -16.96 16.26
N PHE A 41 4.19 -17.25 15.57
CA PHE A 41 2.94 -17.70 16.18
C PHE A 41 3.14 -19.03 16.92
N ASN A 42 3.83 -20.00 16.32
CA ASN A 42 4.18 -21.27 16.93
C ASN A 42 5.07 -21.09 18.18
N VAL A 43 6.04 -20.17 18.16
CA VAL A 43 6.84 -19.81 19.33
C VAL A 43 5.95 -19.24 20.44
N GLY A 44 5.02 -18.35 20.08
CA GLY A 44 4.05 -17.78 21.02
C GLY A 44 3.13 -18.82 21.66
N LEU A 45 2.60 -19.75 20.85
CA LEU A 45 1.77 -20.86 21.33
C LEU A 45 2.56 -21.81 22.25
N SER A 46 3.80 -22.13 21.91
CA SER A 46 4.67 -22.99 22.74
C SER A 46 4.95 -22.36 24.11
N ARG A 47 5.20 -21.04 24.16
CA ARG A 47 5.34 -20.30 25.43
C ARG A 47 4.06 -20.31 26.24
N MET A 48 2.92 -20.08 25.58
CA MET A 48 1.60 -20.12 26.23
C MET A 48 1.28 -21.51 26.78
N ALA A 49 1.54 -22.56 26.02
CA ALA A 49 1.35 -23.96 26.47
C ALA A 49 2.20 -24.29 27.71
N ARG A 50 3.45 -23.78 27.74
CA ARG A 50 4.31 -23.93 28.93
C ARG A 50 3.69 -23.23 30.14
N THR A 51 3.24 -21.99 29.99
CA THR A 51 2.61 -21.24 31.10
C THR A 51 1.33 -21.90 31.59
N ILE A 52 0.50 -22.47 30.69
CA ILE A 52 -0.70 -23.20 31.04
C ILE A 52 -0.32 -24.43 31.88
N ARG A 53 0.66 -25.19 31.42
CA ARG A 53 1.13 -26.38 32.13
C ARG A 53 1.67 -26.06 33.54
N GLU A 54 2.45 -25.00 33.67
CA GLU A 54 2.96 -24.50 34.95
C GLU A 54 1.81 -24.08 35.89
N ARG A 55 0.81 -23.32 35.36
CA ARG A 55 -0.37 -22.93 36.16
C ARG A 55 -1.21 -24.11 36.59
N MET A 56 -1.38 -25.11 35.74
CA MET A 56 -2.10 -26.36 36.11
C MET A 56 -1.38 -27.15 37.21
N ASN A 57 -0.04 -27.17 37.19
CA ASN A 57 0.74 -27.88 38.19
C ASN A 57 0.78 -27.18 39.57
N VAL A 58 0.63 -25.85 39.61
CA VAL A 58 0.70 -25.06 40.84
C VAL A 58 -0.65 -25.02 41.59
N ARG A 59 -1.75 -25.17 40.86
CA ARG A 59 -3.11 -25.08 41.41
C ARG A 59 -3.68 -26.51 41.69
N ASP A 60 -3.44 -27.01 42.88
CA ASP A 60 -4.10 -28.23 43.36
C ASP A 60 -5.53 -27.91 43.86
N ASN A 61 -6.53 -28.61 43.33
CA ASN A 61 -7.93 -28.68 43.79
C ASN A 61 -8.82 -27.44 43.67
N GLU A 62 -8.50 -26.46 42.86
CA GLU A 62 -9.44 -25.35 42.52
C GLU A 62 -10.18 -25.64 41.21
N VAL A 63 -11.47 -25.31 41.16
CA VAL A 63 -12.23 -25.30 39.91
C VAL A 63 -11.81 -24.05 39.10
N PHE A 64 -11.11 -24.27 38.00
CA PHE A 64 -10.65 -23.19 37.13
C PHE A 64 -11.25 -23.32 35.73
N THR A 65 -11.46 -22.17 35.10
CA THR A 65 -11.94 -22.07 33.71
C THR A 65 -10.78 -21.98 32.73
N PRO A 66 -10.96 -22.33 31.44
CA PRO A 66 -9.93 -22.12 30.42
C PRO A 66 -9.43 -20.68 30.35
N ILE A 67 -10.29 -19.70 30.63
CA ILE A 67 -9.96 -18.27 30.62
C ILE A 67 -8.89 -17.92 31.67
N ASP A 68 -8.92 -18.58 32.84
CA ASP A 68 -7.97 -18.33 33.92
C ASP A 68 -6.57 -18.90 33.61
N LEU A 69 -6.51 -19.93 32.77
CA LEU A 69 -5.27 -20.57 32.36
C LEU A 69 -4.60 -19.88 31.17
N ILE A 70 -5.39 -19.38 30.20
CA ILE A 70 -4.90 -18.81 28.95
C ILE A 70 -4.47 -17.36 29.17
N ASN A 71 -3.22 -17.07 28.81
CA ASN A 71 -2.69 -15.70 28.79
C ASN A 71 -2.42 -15.24 27.33
N ALA A 72 -3.41 -14.59 26.72
CA ALA A 72 -3.30 -14.07 25.36
C ALA A 72 -2.17 -13.02 25.17
N LYS A 73 -1.77 -12.33 26.27
CA LYS A 73 -0.68 -11.33 26.21
C LYS A 73 0.66 -11.95 25.78
N THR A 74 0.90 -13.20 26.11
CA THR A 74 2.14 -13.91 25.70
C THR A 74 2.24 -14.00 24.19
N LEU A 75 1.16 -14.35 23.51
CA LEU A 75 1.12 -14.44 22.05
C LEU A 75 1.21 -13.03 21.41
N SER A 76 0.41 -12.09 21.90
CA SER A 76 0.43 -10.70 21.40
C SER A 76 1.82 -10.06 21.55
N ALA A 77 2.53 -10.33 22.66
CA ALA A 77 3.87 -9.81 22.88
C ALA A 77 4.89 -10.33 21.85
N VAL A 78 4.81 -11.62 21.48
CA VAL A 78 5.71 -12.22 20.46
C VAL A 78 5.45 -11.58 19.08
N ILE A 79 4.19 -11.45 18.69
CA ILE A 79 3.82 -10.84 17.40
C ILE A 79 4.22 -9.36 17.35
N ASN A 80 3.93 -8.60 18.40
CA ASN A 80 4.34 -7.19 18.50
C ASN A 80 5.85 -7.03 18.47
N SER A 81 6.59 -7.92 19.13
CA SER A 81 8.06 -7.93 19.09
C SER A 81 8.58 -8.20 17.68
N PHE A 82 7.99 -9.15 16.95
CA PHE A 82 8.37 -9.43 15.57
C PHE A 82 8.21 -8.18 14.68
N PHE A 83 7.04 -7.54 14.70
CA PHE A 83 6.82 -6.32 13.89
C PHE A 83 7.65 -5.12 14.36
N GLY A 84 8.00 -5.04 15.63
CA GLY A 84 8.76 -3.91 16.19
C GLY A 84 10.27 -4.04 16.08
N THR A 85 10.83 -5.25 16.04
CA THR A 85 12.27 -5.47 16.14
C THR A 85 12.89 -6.23 14.96
N SER A 86 12.10 -6.85 14.10
CA SER A 86 12.63 -7.57 12.93
C SER A 86 13.23 -6.60 11.92
N GLN A 87 14.42 -6.92 11.41
CA GLN A 87 15.08 -6.16 10.34
C GLN A 87 14.27 -6.16 9.03
N LEU A 88 13.45 -7.16 8.79
CA LEU A 88 12.61 -7.30 7.59
C LEU A 88 11.27 -6.57 7.71
N SER A 89 10.84 -6.27 8.95
CA SER A 89 9.70 -5.40 9.18
C SER A 89 10.13 -3.95 9.12
N GLN A 90 9.81 -3.29 8.02
CA GLN A 90 10.25 -1.93 7.71
C GLN A 90 9.06 -0.98 7.65
N PHE A 91 9.35 0.30 7.90
CA PHE A 91 8.37 1.36 7.70
C PHE A 91 8.06 1.49 6.20
N MET A 92 6.79 1.34 5.83
CA MET A 92 6.38 1.28 4.43
C MET A 92 6.73 2.57 3.69
N ASP A 93 7.37 2.45 2.54
CA ASP A 93 7.57 3.57 1.62
C ASP A 93 6.23 3.91 0.95
N GLN A 94 5.68 5.05 1.29
CA GLN A 94 4.34 5.50 0.93
C GLN A 94 4.38 6.87 0.23
N THR A 95 5.49 7.19 -0.43
CA THR A 95 5.65 8.45 -1.16
C THR A 95 4.62 8.57 -2.28
N ASN A 96 4.44 7.49 -3.05
CA ASN A 96 3.46 7.38 -4.12
C ASN A 96 2.96 5.92 -4.24
N PRO A 97 1.91 5.63 -5.01
CA PRO A 97 1.39 4.28 -5.15
C PRO A 97 2.40 3.27 -5.67
N LEU A 98 3.29 3.69 -6.58
CA LEU A 98 4.36 2.84 -7.12
C LEU A 98 5.35 2.43 -6.03
N ALA A 99 5.73 3.36 -5.14
CA ALA A 99 6.62 3.08 -4.01
C ALA A 99 6.02 2.02 -3.06
N GLU A 100 4.72 2.08 -2.79
CA GLU A 100 4.03 1.08 -1.98
C GLU A 100 4.08 -0.31 -2.61
N VAL A 101 3.71 -0.42 -3.89
CA VAL A 101 3.67 -1.69 -4.60
C VAL A 101 5.06 -2.31 -4.68
N THR A 102 6.06 -1.52 -5.05
CA THR A 102 7.45 -2.01 -5.18
C THR A 102 8.05 -2.41 -3.83
N HIS A 103 7.74 -1.69 -2.75
CA HIS A 103 8.20 -2.07 -1.41
C HIS A 103 7.63 -3.42 -0.96
N LYS A 104 6.35 -3.69 -1.25
CA LYS A 104 5.68 -4.96 -0.92
C LYS A 104 6.22 -6.15 -1.74
N ARG A 105 6.78 -5.90 -2.94
CA ARG A 105 7.34 -6.92 -3.84
C ARG A 105 8.85 -7.06 -3.72
N ARG A 106 9.48 -6.45 -2.72
CA ARG A 106 10.91 -6.45 -2.52
C ARG A 106 11.38 -7.76 -1.86
N ILE A 107 12.48 -8.29 -2.36
CA ILE A 107 13.13 -9.50 -1.87
C ILE A 107 14.50 -9.13 -1.34
N SER A 108 14.77 -9.45 -0.07
CA SER A 108 16.02 -9.15 0.62
C SER A 108 16.82 -10.41 0.89
N ALA A 109 18.11 -10.40 0.55
CA ALA A 109 19.05 -11.44 0.96
C ALA A 109 19.60 -11.24 2.38
N LEU A 110 19.27 -10.09 3.01
CA LEU A 110 19.71 -9.71 4.35
C LEU A 110 18.70 -10.16 5.42
N GLY A 111 19.14 -10.15 6.66
CA GLY A 111 18.29 -10.38 7.81
C GLY A 111 18.44 -11.77 8.46
N PRO A 112 17.53 -12.15 9.36
CA PRO A 112 17.59 -13.43 10.06
C PRO A 112 17.52 -14.63 9.11
N GLY A 113 18.55 -15.47 9.14
CA GLY A 113 18.69 -16.61 8.22
C GLY A 113 19.24 -16.25 6.84
N GLY A 114 19.62 -14.99 6.62
CA GLY A 114 20.25 -14.49 5.40
C GLY A 114 21.71 -14.08 5.59
N LEU A 115 22.21 -13.29 4.65
CA LEU A 115 23.58 -12.79 4.61
C LEU A 115 23.73 -11.47 5.42
N THR A 116 24.96 -11.15 5.78
CA THR A 116 25.36 -9.80 6.21
C THR A 116 26.06 -9.09 5.05
N ARG A 117 25.99 -7.74 5.00
CA ARG A 117 26.62 -6.95 3.92
C ARG A 117 28.10 -7.24 3.76
N GLU A 118 28.81 -7.41 4.86
CA GLU A 118 30.26 -7.64 4.90
C GLU A 118 30.64 -9.03 4.39
N ARG A 119 29.74 -10.00 4.48
CA ARG A 119 29.97 -11.39 4.07
C ARG A 119 29.47 -11.68 2.65
N ALA A 120 28.72 -10.76 2.05
CA ALA A 120 28.21 -10.91 0.71
C ALA A 120 29.30 -10.57 -0.33
N GLY A 121 29.81 -11.56 -1.02
CA GLY A 121 30.73 -11.42 -2.14
C GLY A 121 30.05 -10.88 -3.41
N PHE A 122 30.81 -10.78 -4.50
CA PHE A 122 30.28 -10.34 -5.79
C PHE A 122 29.32 -11.36 -6.40
N GLU A 123 29.59 -12.65 -6.27
CA GLU A 123 28.79 -13.72 -6.86
C GLU A 123 27.31 -13.66 -6.45
N VAL A 124 27.03 -13.39 -5.16
CA VAL A 124 25.66 -13.27 -4.63
C VAL A 124 24.95 -12.02 -5.14
N ARG A 125 25.71 -11.00 -5.55
CA ARG A 125 25.20 -9.71 -6.02
C ARG A 125 24.97 -9.68 -7.53
N ASP A 126 25.58 -10.60 -8.25
CA ASP A 126 25.47 -10.69 -9.70
C ASP A 126 24.12 -11.23 -10.14
N VAL A 127 23.76 -10.95 -11.38
CA VAL A 127 22.57 -11.50 -12.02
C VAL A 127 22.87 -12.92 -12.52
N HIS A 128 22.10 -13.88 -12.02
CA HIS A 128 22.19 -15.27 -12.44
C HIS A 128 21.18 -15.55 -13.57
N TYR A 129 21.47 -16.50 -14.47
CA TYR A 129 20.54 -16.82 -15.59
C TYR A 129 19.15 -17.27 -15.10
N THR A 130 19.06 -17.92 -13.94
CA THR A 130 17.78 -18.32 -13.33
C THR A 130 16.93 -17.15 -12.84
N HIS A 131 17.47 -15.93 -12.79
CA HIS A 131 16.73 -14.73 -12.46
C HIS A 131 15.71 -14.33 -13.54
N TYR A 132 15.85 -14.88 -14.75
CA TYR A 132 14.97 -14.58 -15.87
C TYR A 132 13.49 -14.82 -15.51
N GLY A 133 12.65 -13.80 -15.65
CA GLY A 133 11.23 -13.85 -15.32
C GLY A 133 10.88 -13.95 -13.84
N ARG A 134 11.87 -14.04 -12.94
CA ARG A 134 11.72 -14.19 -11.49
C ARG A 134 12.15 -12.95 -10.72
N LEU A 135 13.37 -12.53 -10.93
CA LEU A 135 13.94 -11.33 -10.31
C LEU A 135 14.33 -10.32 -11.39
N CYS A 136 13.99 -9.05 -11.19
CA CYS A 136 14.36 -7.99 -12.11
C CYS A 136 15.87 -7.74 -12.06
N PRO A 137 16.57 -7.76 -13.21
CA PRO A 137 18.01 -7.50 -13.26
C PRO A 137 18.35 -6.01 -13.12
N ILE A 138 17.38 -5.11 -13.28
CA ILE A 138 17.57 -3.67 -13.35
C ILE A 138 17.28 -3.01 -12.00
N GLU A 139 16.16 -3.34 -11.36
CA GLU A 139 15.70 -2.68 -10.14
C GLU A 139 16.44 -3.23 -8.91
N THR A 140 17.45 -2.51 -8.45
CA THR A 140 18.22 -2.78 -7.24
C THR A 140 18.66 -1.44 -6.62
N PRO A 141 18.89 -1.35 -5.31
CA PRO A 141 19.46 -0.15 -4.71
C PRO A 141 20.84 0.17 -5.24
N GLU A 142 21.20 1.44 -5.30
CA GLU A 142 22.56 1.91 -5.52
C GLU A 142 23.34 1.89 -4.19
N GLY A 143 24.60 1.51 -4.24
CA GLY A 143 25.47 1.53 -3.07
C GLY A 143 25.68 0.17 -2.38
N PRO A 144 25.86 0.11 -1.05
CA PRO A 144 26.30 -1.12 -0.34
C PRO A 144 25.36 -2.32 -0.46
N ASN A 145 24.09 -2.07 -0.73
CA ASN A 145 23.04 -3.10 -0.84
C ASN A 145 22.80 -3.57 -2.29
N ILE A 146 23.59 -3.14 -3.25
CA ILE A 146 23.43 -3.53 -4.64
C ILE A 146 23.41 -5.06 -4.78
N GLY A 147 22.47 -5.59 -5.53
CA GLY A 147 22.31 -7.03 -5.75
C GLY A 147 21.78 -7.83 -4.55
N LEU A 148 21.83 -7.29 -3.32
CA LEU A 148 21.31 -7.96 -2.13
C LEU A 148 19.82 -7.71 -1.90
N ILE A 149 19.30 -6.66 -2.46
CA ILE A 149 17.88 -6.31 -2.43
C ILE A 149 17.41 -6.28 -3.88
N SER A 150 16.49 -7.16 -4.21
CA SER A 150 15.95 -7.33 -5.56
C SER A 150 14.43 -7.10 -5.54
N SER A 151 13.87 -6.89 -6.73
CA SER A 151 12.41 -6.82 -6.91
C SER A 151 11.90 -8.01 -7.69
N LEU A 152 10.75 -8.53 -7.31
CA LEU A 152 10.07 -9.61 -8.03
C LEU A 152 9.64 -9.09 -9.41
N SER A 153 9.85 -9.89 -10.46
CA SER A 153 9.39 -9.58 -11.82
C SER A 153 7.87 -9.51 -11.90
N VAL A 154 7.32 -8.83 -12.92
CA VAL A 154 5.88 -8.56 -13.06
C VAL A 154 5.05 -9.82 -12.93
N TYR A 155 5.42 -10.90 -13.61
CA TYR A 155 4.68 -12.16 -13.63
C TYR A 155 5.19 -13.21 -12.64
N GLY A 156 6.27 -12.93 -11.90
CA GLY A 156 6.82 -13.87 -10.93
C GLY A 156 5.86 -14.16 -9.78
N LYS A 157 5.75 -15.41 -9.38
CA LYS A 157 4.99 -15.89 -8.22
C LYS A 157 5.89 -16.73 -7.31
N ILE A 158 5.51 -16.84 -6.06
CA ILE A 158 6.16 -17.68 -5.08
C ILE A 158 5.24 -18.87 -4.81
N ASN A 159 5.76 -20.08 -4.94
CA ASN A 159 5.00 -21.30 -4.66
C ASN A 159 4.90 -21.56 -3.14
N ASP A 160 4.13 -22.58 -2.76
CA ASP A 160 3.93 -22.95 -1.34
C ASP A 160 5.22 -23.40 -0.64
N LEU A 161 6.22 -23.84 -1.38
CA LEU A 161 7.54 -24.25 -0.87
C LEU A 161 8.51 -23.06 -0.74
N GLY A 162 8.19 -21.90 -1.31
CA GLY A 162 9.00 -20.68 -1.26
C GLY A 162 9.90 -20.45 -2.46
N PHE A 163 9.77 -21.23 -3.54
CA PHE A 163 10.51 -21.01 -4.78
C PHE A 163 9.77 -20.06 -5.71
N ILE A 164 10.52 -19.27 -6.47
CA ILE A 164 9.95 -18.34 -7.43
C ILE A 164 9.66 -19.08 -8.72
N GLU A 165 8.46 -18.95 -9.23
CA GLU A 165 7.98 -19.49 -10.48
C GLU A 165 7.66 -18.37 -11.47
N THR A 166 7.86 -18.66 -12.74
CA THR A 166 7.53 -17.77 -13.87
C THR A 166 6.63 -18.49 -14.87
N PRO A 167 5.70 -17.79 -15.54
CA PRO A 167 4.78 -18.42 -16.47
C PRO A 167 5.42 -18.63 -17.82
N TYR A 168 5.17 -19.79 -18.40
CA TYR A 168 5.54 -20.14 -19.78
C TYR A 168 4.38 -20.78 -20.52
N ARG A 169 4.36 -20.62 -21.84
CA ARG A 169 3.45 -21.33 -22.75
C ARG A 169 4.11 -22.62 -23.20
N LYS A 170 3.35 -23.70 -23.17
CA LYS A 170 3.84 -25.00 -23.65
C LYS A 170 3.90 -25.03 -25.17
N VAL A 171 4.95 -25.60 -25.74
CA VAL A 171 5.11 -25.81 -27.17
C VAL A 171 5.19 -27.31 -27.45
N GLU A 172 4.41 -27.80 -28.40
CA GLU A 172 4.47 -29.20 -28.86
C GLU A 172 4.62 -29.25 -30.36
N ASN A 173 5.74 -29.83 -30.83
CA ASN A 173 6.07 -29.95 -32.26
C ASN A 173 5.99 -28.63 -33.04
N GLY A 174 6.45 -27.53 -32.44
CA GLY A 174 6.44 -26.20 -33.05
C GLY A 174 5.11 -25.49 -33.01
N LYS A 175 4.10 -26.03 -32.30
CA LYS A 175 2.83 -25.39 -32.06
C LYS A 175 2.75 -24.89 -30.60
N VAL A 176 2.49 -23.60 -30.42
CA VAL A 176 2.31 -22.95 -29.12
C VAL A 176 0.86 -23.15 -28.66
N ASP A 177 0.68 -23.55 -27.43
CA ASP A 177 -0.65 -23.67 -26.82
C ASP A 177 -1.14 -22.28 -26.38
N LEU A 178 -2.01 -21.67 -27.18
CA LEU A 178 -2.62 -20.38 -26.93
C LEU A 178 -3.96 -20.50 -26.20
N SER A 179 -4.56 -21.70 -26.16
CA SER A 179 -5.90 -21.92 -25.59
C SER A 179 -5.89 -22.11 -24.09
N ASN A 180 -4.84 -22.69 -23.54
CA ASN A 180 -4.69 -22.91 -22.10
C ASN A 180 -3.99 -21.76 -21.40
N SER A 181 -4.28 -21.61 -20.10
CA SER A 181 -3.54 -20.66 -19.25
C SER A 181 -2.07 -21.04 -19.16
N PRO A 182 -1.13 -20.06 -19.13
CA PRO A 182 0.29 -20.34 -18.99
C PRO A 182 0.60 -21.18 -17.75
N LYS A 183 1.53 -22.12 -17.87
CA LYS A 183 2.00 -22.94 -16.74
C LYS A 183 3.11 -22.18 -16.00
N TYR A 184 2.98 -22.09 -14.67
CA TYR A 184 4.07 -21.59 -13.81
C TYR A 184 5.09 -22.69 -13.58
N ILE A 185 6.37 -22.38 -13.80
CA ILE A 185 7.49 -23.32 -13.79
C ILE A 185 8.58 -22.79 -12.85
N SER A 186 9.12 -23.67 -12.00
CA SER A 186 10.27 -23.35 -11.14
C SER A 186 11.58 -23.35 -11.91
N ALA A 187 12.66 -22.85 -11.29
CA ALA A 187 13.98 -22.83 -11.92
C ALA A 187 14.53 -24.24 -12.19
N GLU A 188 14.21 -25.22 -11.34
CA GLU A 188 14.60 -26.62 -11.50
C GLU A 188 13.91 -27.26 -12.72
N GLU A 189 12.60 -27.06 -12.89
CA GLU A 189 11.84 -27.58 -14.04
C GLU A 189 12.24 -26.92 -15.37
N GLU A 190 12.84 -25.73 -15.32
CA GLU A 190 13.27 -24.95 -16.50
C GLU A 190 14.62 -25.43 -17.07
N GLU A 191 15.47 -26.05 -16.24
CA GLU A 191 16.90 -26.26 -16.51
C GLU A 191 17.17 -27.01 -17.83
N GLU A 192 16.40 -28.01 -18.16
CA GLU A 192 16.59 -28.81 -19.38
C GLU A 192 15.73 -28.34 -20.58
N GLN A 193 15.07 -27.20 -20.47
CA GLN A 193 14.10 -26.77 -21.48
C GLN A 193 14.73 -25.83 -22.53
N ILE A 194 14.24 -25.90 -23.74
CA ILE A 194 14.54 -24.94 -24.80
C ILE A 194 13.40 -23.96 -24.92
N ILE A 195 13.65 -22.70 -24.60
CA ILE A 195 12.65 -21.67 -24.44
C ILE A 195 12.75 -20.63 -25.55
N ALA A 196 11.68 -20.46 -26.33
CA ALA A 196 11.59 -19.43 -27.35
C ALA A 196 11.25 -18.06 -26.74
N GLN A 197 11.74 -17.00 -27.38
CA GLN A 197 11.40 -15.63 -27.00
C GLN A 197 9.93 -15.30 -27.32
N ALA A 198 9.34 -14.38 -26.54
CA ALA A 198 7.95 -13.97 -26.71
C ALA A 198 7.66 -13.24 -28.03
N ASN A 199 8.69 -12.65 -28.67
CA ASN A 199 8.58 -11.92 -29.93
C ASN A 199 8.75 -12.82 -31.18
N ALA A 200 8.87 -14.15 -31.00
CA ALA A 200 8.95 -15.08 -32.14
C ALA A 200 7.68 -15.01 -32.98
N SER A 201 7.85 -14.99 -34.31
CA SER A 201 6.74 -14.90 -35.27
C SER A 201 5.88 -16.14 -35.22
N LEU A 202 4.58 -15.99 -34.96
CA LEU A 202 3.59 -17.06 -34.94
C LEU A 202 2.61 -16.88 -36.10
N SER A 203 2.19 -18.01 -36.71
CA SER A 203 1.06 -18.03 -37.63
C SER A 203 -0.28 -17.95 -36.86
N ASP A 204 -1.37 -17.64 -37.56
CA ASP A 204 -2.73 -17.59 -36.97
C ASP A 204 -3.16 -18.92 -36.30
N ASP A 205 -2.59 -20.04 -36.75
CA ASP A 205 -2.82 -21.38 -36.18
C ASP A 205 -1.94 -21.69 -34.94
N GLY A 206 -1.06 -20.75 -34.54
CA GLY A 206 -0.18 -20.88 -33.39
C GLY A 206 1.13 -21.67 -33.66
N TYR A 207 1.51 -21.90 -34.93
CA TYR A 207 2.82 -22.48 -35.30
C TYR A 207 3.86 -21.38 -35.47
N PHE A 208 5.11 -21.67 -35.15
CA PHE A 208 6.23 -20.78 -35.51
C PHE A 208 6.30 -20.59 -37.02
N SER A 209 6.40 -19.34 -37.46
CA SER A 209 6.51 -19.04 -38.91
C SER A 209 7.86 -19.37 -39.45
N ASP A 210 8.91 -19.35 -38.65
CA ASP A 210 10.27 -19.61 -39.00
C ASP A 210 10.68 -21.04 -38.62
N GLU A 211 11.48 -21.69 -39.47
CA GLU A 211 12.03 -23.04 -39.19
C GLU A 211 13.01 -23.04 -38.02
N LYS A 212 13.70 -21.91 -37.80
CA LYS A 212 14.66 -21.69 -36.72
C LYS A 212 14.26 -20.51 -35.88
N VAL A 213 14.15 -20.73 -34.58
CA VAL A 213 13.70 -19.73 -33.61
C VAL A 213 14.81 -19.37 -32.63
N GLN A 214 14.94 -18.10 -32.34
CA GLN A 214 15.83 -17.65 -31.27
C GLN A 214 15.31 -18.18 -29.93
N SER A 215 16.17 -18.93 -29.26
CA SER A 215 15.83 -19.62 -28.03
C SER A 215 16.96 -19.51 -27.02
N ARG A 216 16.66 -19.80 -25.77
CA ARG A 216 17.66 -19.95 -24.71
C ARG A 216 17.54 -21.34 -24.09
N SER A 217 18.65 -21.86 -23.60
CA SER A 217 18.69 -23.03 -22.74
C SER A 217 19.75 -22.77 -21.68
N GLU A 218 19.39 -22.86 -20.41
CA GLU A 218 20.26 -22.50 -19.30
C GLU A 218 20.86 -21.08 -19.46
N ALA A 219 22.19 -20.98 -19.49
CA ALA A 219 22.93 -19.72 -19.71
C ALA A 219 23.18 -19.37 -21.18
N ASP A 220 22.90 -20.28 -22.12
CA ASP A 220 23.25 -20.15 -23.54
C ASP A 220 22.08 -19.64 -24.39
N TYR A 221 22.40 -18.74 -25.31
CA TYR A 221 21.46 -18.27 -26.34
C TYR A 221 21.75 -18.99 -27.65
N LEU A 222 20.80 -19.75 -28.13
CA LEU A 222 20.93 -20.60 -29.31
C LEU A 222 19.80 -20.35 -30.32
N ILE A 223 20.03 -20.72 -31.54
CA ILE A 223 19.00 -20.75 -32.59
C ILE A 223 18.61 -22.21 -32.77
N ALA A 224 17.45 -22.57 -32.21
CA ALA A 224 16.95 -23.94 -32.25
C ALA A 224 15.94 -24.14 -33.39
N PRO A 225 15.84 -25.37 -33.95
CA PRO A 225 14.74 -25.73 -34.83
C PRO A 225 13.40 -25.58 -34.08
N ALA A 226 12.37 -25.07 -34.74
CA ALA A 226 11.06 -24.86 -34.15
C ALA A 226 10.43 -26.12 -33.48
N LYS A 227 10.83 -27.31 -33.94
CA LYS A 227 10.37 -28.61 -33.42
C LYS A 227 10.98 -28.98 -32.08
N ASP A 228 12.16 -28.47 -31.76
CA ASP A 228 12.90 -28.79 -30.53
C ASP A 228 12.56 -27.83 -29.40
N VAL A 229 11.86 -26.74 -29.70
CA VAL A 229 11.38 -25.77 -28.69
C VAL A 229 10.29 -26.41 -27.83
N THR A 230 10.46 -26.35 -26.52
CA THR A 230 9.54 -26.95 -25.55
C THR A 230 8.64 -25.93 -24.85
N LEU A 231 9.16 -24.71 -24.65
CA LEU A 231 8.46 -23.63 -23.97
C LEU A 231 8.61 -22.30 -24.74
N MET A 232 7.71 -21.37 -24.49
CA MET A 232 7.77 -20.01 -25.01
C MET A 232 7.45 -19.01 -23.91
N ASP A 233 8.13 -17.88 -23.89
CA ASP A 233 7.86 -16.77 -23.00
C ASP A 233 6.44 -16.21 -23.24
N VAL A 234 5.80 -15.72 -22.17
CA VAL A 234 4.44 -15.17 -22.26
C VAL A 234 4.44 -13.75 -22.82
N ALA A 235 5.38 -12.93 -22.39
CA ALA A 235 5.48 -11.54 -22.79
C ALA A 235 6.94 -11.05 -22.74
N PRO A 236 7.35 -10.08 -23.59
CA PRO A 236 8.71 -9.55 -23.59
C PRO A 236 9.11 -8.86 -22.29
N ASN A 237 8.18 -8.22 -21.60
CA ASN A 237 8.41 -7.53 -20.32
C ASN A 237 8.48 -8.46 -19.10
N GLN A 238 8.48 -9.77 -19.31
CA GLN A 238 8.49 -10.79 -18.26
C GLN A 238 9.72 -10.66 -17.34
N ILE A 239 10.85 -10.20 -17.87
CA ILE A 239 12.10 -10.04 -17.12
C ILE A 239 12.10 -8.84 -16.18
N ALA A 240 11.30 -7.83 -16.45
CA ALA A 240 11.32 -6.55 -15.73
C ALA A 240 10.42 -6.56 -14.51
N SER A 241 10.78 -5.74 -13.50
CA SER A 241 9.89 -5.41 -12.38
C SER A 241 8.81 -4.41 -12.81
N ILE A 242 7.86 -4.11 -11.92
CA ILE A 242 6.81 -3.13 -12.17
C ILE A 242 7.40 -1.75 -12.46
N ALA A 243 8.36 -1.28 -11.66
CA ALA A 243 8.97 0.03 -11.86
C ALA A 243 9.77 0.10 -13.18
N ALA A 244 10.54 -0.92 -13.50
CA ALA A 244 11.26 -0.99 -14.78
C ALA A 244 10.31 -1.07 -15.97
N SER A 245 9.18 -1.76 -15.84
CA SER A 245 8.16 -1.87 -16.88
C SER A 245 7.35 -0.60 -17.15
N LEU A 246 7.50 0.43 -16.34
CA LEU A 246 6.91 1.75 -16.55
C LEU A 246 7.78 2.70 -17.37
N ILE A 247 9.00 2.29 -17.74
CA ILE A 247 9.93 3.10 -18.55
C ILE A 247 9.63 2.85 -20.02
N PRO A 248 9.10 3.83 -20.78
CA PRO A 248 8.92 3.67 -22.22
C PRO A 248 10.28 3.61 -22.94
N PHE A 249 10.39 2.85 -24.02
CA PHE A 249 11.65 2.68 -24.76
C PHE A 249 12.83 2.23 -23.90
N LEU A 250 12.56 1.36 -22.91
CA LEU A 250 13.60 0.81 -22.03
C LEU A 250 14.71 0.10 -22.81
N GLU A 251 14.38 -0.54 -23.91
CA GLU A 251 15.30 -1.23 -24.81
C GLU A 251 16.38 -0.32 -25.43
N HIS A 252 16.15 1.00 -25.43
CA HIS A 252 17.08 2.00 -25.93
C HIS A 252 17.90 2.68 -24.83
N ASP A 253 17.71 2.29 -23.58
CA ASP A 253 18.42 2.84 -22.43
C ASP A 253 19.46 1.85 -21.90
N ASP A 254 20.61 2.37 -21.47
CA ASP A 254 21.59 1.58 -20.73
C ASP A 254 21.02 1.11 -19.37
N ALA A 255 21.39 -0.12 -18.98
CA ALA A 255 20.90 -0.74 -17.76
C ALA A 255 21.18 0.10 -16.50
N ASN A 256 22.34 0.77 -16.42
CA ASN A 256 22.67 1.65 -15.30
C ASN A 256 21.72 2.84 -15.20
N ARG A 257 21.30 3.41 -16.34
CA ARG A 257 20.36 4.52 -16.36
C ARG A 257 18.92 4.08 -16.09
N ALA A 258 18.53 2.91 -16.59
CA ALA A 258 17.25 2.30 -16.27
C ALA A 258 17.12 2.01 -14.76
N LEU A 259 18.20 1.55 -14.11
CA LEU A 259 18.26 1.38 -12.65
C LEU A 259 18.00 2.70 -11.93
N MET A 260 18.68 3.77 -12.33
CA MET A 260 18.47 5.10 -11.75
C MET A 260 17.03 5.60 -11.98
N GLY A 261 16.50 5.40 -13.18
CA GLY A 261 15.13 5.80 -13.55
C GLY A 261 14.08 5.08 -12.70
N SER A 262 14.17 3.77 -12.56
CA SER A 262 13.25 2.98 -11.73
C SER A 262 13.30 3.40 -10.26
N ASN A 263 14.50 3.64 -9.71
CA ASN A 263 14.66 4.12 -8.35
C ASN A 263 14.10 5.52 -8.13
N MET A 264 14.24 6.44 -9.10
CA MET A 264 13.74 7.80 -8.99
C MET A 264 12.23 7.90 -9.14
N MET A 265 11.59 7.07 -9.97
CA MET A 265 10.12 7.04 -10.07
C MET A 265 9.47 6.74 -8.72
N ARG A 266 10.08 5.90 -7.89
CA ARG A 266 9.59 5.61 -6.52
C ARG A 266 9.69 6.80 -5.56
N GLN A 267 10.54 7.78 -5.85
CA GLN A 267 10.75 8.98 -5.03
C GLN A 267 9.89 10.17 -5.48
N ALA A 268 9.12 10.03 -6.54
CA ALA A 268 8.30 11.10 -7.09
C ALA A 268 7.22 11.52 -6.09
N VAL A 269 7.18 12.80 -5.75
CA VAL A 269 6.19 13.38 -4.84
C VAL A 269 4.87 13.55 -5.56
N PRO A 270 3.72 13.14 -4.99
CA PRO A 270 2.41 13.37 -5.55
C PRO A 270 2.14 14.87 -5.76
N LEU A 271 1.75 15.25 -6.94
CA LEU A 271 1.46 16.62 -7.28
C LEU A 271 0.00 16.98 -7.00
N LEU A 272 -0.27 18.28 -6.86
CA LEU A 272 -1.63 18.78 -6.66
C LEU A 272 -2.55 18.48 -7.86
N ARG A 273 -2.02 18.61 -9.06
CA ARG A 273 -2.66 18.20 -10.32
C ARG A 273 -1.67 17.33 -11.07
N THR A 274 -2.10 16.15 -11.46
CA THR A 274 -1.30 15.18 -12.19
C THR A 274 -1.83 15.01 -13.61
N ASP A 275 -0.97 14.62 -14.53
CA ASP A 275 -1.36 14.25 -15.89
C ASP A 275 -0.99 12.79 -16.14
N SER A 276 -1.86 12.07 -16.84
CA SER A 276 -1.49 10.78 -17.40
C SER A 276 -0.37 10.96 -18.42
N PRO A 277 0.62 10.06 -18.48
CA PRO A 277 1.69 10.17 -19.48
C PRO A 277 1.11 10.06 -20.88
N ILE A 278 1.58 10.93 -21.81
CA ILE A 278 1.22 10.85 -23.24
C ILE A 278 1.83 9.58 -23.84
N VAL A 279 3.09 9.31 -23.48
CA VAL A 279 3.79 8.08 -23.86
C VAL A 279 3.89 7.18 -22.64
N GLY A 280 3.10 6.13 -22.62
CA GLY A 280 3.04 5.13 -21.54
C GLY A 280 3.47 3.77 -22.03
N THR A 281 3.45 2.77 -21.13
CA THR A 281 3.79 1.36 -21.42
C THR A 281 2.59 0.44 -21.39
N GLY A 282 1.41 0.94 -20.99
CA GLY A 282 0.16 0.16 -20.85
C GLY A 282 0.03 -0.57 -19.51
N ILE A 283 1.02 -0.49 -18.63
CA ILE A 283 0.98 -1.09 -17.28
C ILE A 283 0.38 -0.12 -16.25
N GLU A 284 0.37 1.18 -16.53
CA GLU A 284 -0.06 2.23 -15.62
C GLU A 284 -1.46 1.99 -15.01
N PRO A 285 -2.51 1.58 -15.75
CA PRO A 285 -3.82 1.30 -15.19
C PRO A 285 -3.81 0.11 -14.22
N PHE A 286 -3.00 -0.92 -14.52
CA PHE A 286 -2.90 -2.10 -13.67
C PHE A 286 -2.19 -1.78 -12.35
N VAL A 287 -1.11 -1.00 -12.40
CA VAL A 287 -0.38 -0.55 -11.20
C VAL A 287 -1.28 0.31 -10.32
N ALA A 288 -2.01 1.26 -10.91
CA ALA A 288 -2.94 2.12 -10.18
C ALA A 288 -4.04 1.30 -9.49
N ARG A 289 -4.64 0.34 -10.20
CA ARG A 289 -5.67 -0.56 -9.65
C ARG A 289 -5.13 -1.43 -8.52
N ASP A 290 -3.98 -2.07 -8.74
CA ASP A 290 -3.44 -3.07 -7.82
C ASP A 290 -2.77 -2.43 -6.58
N SER A 291 -2.41 -1.15 -6.65
CA SER A 291 -2.00 -0.36 -5.48
C SER A 291 -3.14 -0.13 -4.47
N ARG A 292 -4.40 -0.32 -4.88
CA ARG A 292 -5.62 -0.09 -4.09
C ARG A 292 -5.76 1.33 -3.54
N THR A 293 -5.12 2.29 -4.18
CA THR A 293 -5.28 3.72 -3.85
C THR A 293 -6.59 4.30 -4.40
N MET A 294 -7.17 3.65 -5.39
CA MET A 294 -8.45 3.99 -6.02
C MET A 294 -9.56 3.09 -5.49
N ILE A 295 -10.78 3.57 -5.53
CA ILE A 295 -11.97 2.79 -5.22
C ILE A 295 -12.62 2.36 -6.52
N ASN A 296 -12.85 1.06 -6.66
CA ASN A 296 -13.50 0.45 -7.82
C ASN A 296 -14.89 -0.05 -7.46
N ALA A 297 -15.80 -0.03 -8.44
CA ALA A 297 -17.13 -0.60 -8.27
C ALA A 297 -17.06 -2.13 -8.06
N GLU A 298 -17.79 -2.65 -7.07
CA GLU A 298 -17.82 -4.07 -6.74
C GLU A 298 -18.80 -4.86 -7.59
N GLY A 299 -19.76 -4.18 -8.22
CA GLY A 299 -20.79 -4.75 -9.08
C GLY A 299 -21.32 -3.73 -10.09
N ASP A 300 -22.25 -4.17 -10.90
CA ASP A 300 -22.97 -3.29 -11.81
C ASP A 300 -24.05 -2.52 -11.01
N GLY A 301 -24.23 -1.23 -11.31
CA GLY A 301 -25.17 -0.40 -10.57
C GLY A 301 -25.24 1.03 -11.06
N GLU A 302 -25.93 1.88 -10.29
CA GLU A 302 -26.12 3.29 -10.57
C GLU A 302 -25.66 4.14 -9.39
N VAL A 303 -24.99 5.26 -9.70
CA VAL A 303 -24.52 6.22 -8.71
C VAL A 303 -25.67 7.10 -8.26
N THR A 304 -26.04 7.00 -6.97
CA THR A 304 -27.18 7.73 -6.38
C THR A 304 -26.77 9.07 -5.77
N TYR A 305 -25.56 9.15 -5.23
CA TYR A 305 -25.07 10.37 -4.57
C TYR A 305 -23.55 10.50 -4.69
N VAL A 306 -23.07 11.71 -4.95
CA VAL A 306 -21.64 12.05 -4.99
C VAL A 306 -21.41 13.38 -4.34
N ASP A 307 -20.49 13.40 -3.39
CA ASP A 307 -19.87 14.63 -2.87
C ASP A 307 -18.36 14.46 -2.72
N ALA A 308 -17.67 15.50 -2.22
CA ALA A 308 -16.21 15.44 -2.05
C ALA A 308 -15.73 14.37 -1.09
N LYS A 309 -16.58 13.85 -0.19
CA LYS A 309 -16.23 12.88 0.87
C LYS A 309 -16.90 11.53 0.71
N THR A 310 -17.96 11.45 -0.10
CA THR A 310 -18.82 10.28 -0.10
C THR A 310 -19.35 9.99 -1.49
N ILE A 311 -19.28 8.73 -1.90
CA ILE A 311 -19.97 8.20 -3.08
C ILE A 311 -20.95 7.13 -2.60
N LYS A 312 -22.21 7.18 -3.08
CA LYS A 312 -23.19 6.14 -2.83
C LYS A 312 -23.61 5.51 -4.15
N ILE A 313 -23.61 4.19 -4.17
CA ILE A 313 -23.96 3.40 -5.35
C ILE A 313 -25.01 2.38 -4.98
N LYS A 314 -26.05 2.33 -5.78
CA LYS A 314 -27.06 1.29 -5.73
C LYS A 314 -26.67 0.20 -6.71
N TYR A 315 -26.30 -0.97 -6.19
CA TYR A 315 -25.92 -2.12 -7.02
C TYR A 315 -27.10 -2.95 -7.45
N ASP A 316 -27.04 -3.44 -8.68
CA ASP A 316 -28.01 -4.37 -9.23
C ASP A 316 -27.75 -5.75 -8.61
N LYS A 317 -28.73 -6.29 -7.89
CA LYS A 317 -28.66 -7.62 -7.30
C LYS A 317 -29.57 -8.59 -8.04
N SER A 318 -29.09 -9.78 -8.29
CA SER A 318 -29.98 -10.87 -8.76
C SER A 318 -30.92 -11.30 -7.61
N GLU A 319 -32.08 -11.85 -7.95
CA GLU A 319 -33.06 -12.36 -6.96
C GLU A 319 -32.43 -13.33 -5.96
N LYS A 320 -31.47 -14.16 -6.40
CA LYS A 320 -30.73 -15.08 -5.53
C LYS A 320 -29.79 -14.33 -4.57
N GLN A 321 -29.12 -13.30 -5.06
CA GLN A 321 -28.23 -12.46 -4.23
C GLN A 321 -29.03 -11.64 -3.21
N GLU A 322 -30.19 -11.14 -3.57
CA GLU A 322 -31.09 -10.42 -2.66
C GLU A 322 -31.56 -11.30 -1.51
N LEU A 323 -31.81 -12.57 -1.76
CA LEU A 323 -32.21 -13.54 -0.73
C LEU A 323 -31.07 -13.86 0.25
N VAL A 324 -29.82 -13.88 -0.21
CA VAL A 324 -28.66 -14.37 0.54
C VAL A 324 -27.87 -13.23 1.19
N SER A 325 -27.85 -12.03 0.61
CA SER A 325 -27.07 -10.89 1.09
C SER A 325 -27.79 -10.13 2.21
N PHE A 326 -27.03 -9.70 3.23
CA PHE A 326 -27.48 -8.80 4.32
C PHE A 326 -26.99 -7.37 4.10
N ASP A 327 -26.29 -7.11 3.01
CA ASP A 327 -25.83 -5.78 2.71
C ASP A 327 -26.97 -4.93 2.15
N ILE A 328 -26.98 -3.66 2.54
CA ILE A 328 -27.92 -2.66 2.02
C ILE A 328 -27.68 -2.52 0.50
N ASP A 329 -28.74 -2.33 -0.28
CA ASP A 329 -28.63 -2.18 -1.74
C ASP A 329 -27.78 -0.97 -2.12
N GLU A 330 -27.77 0.06 -1.28
CA GLU A 330 -26.97 1.26 -1.45
C GLU A 330 -25.68 1.14 -0.63
N LYS A 331 -24.52 1.01 -1.30
CA LYS A 331 -23.23 1.00 -0.66
C LYS A 331 -22.63 2.40 -0.61
N THR A 332 -22.16 2.79 0.57
CA THR A 332 -21.52 4.09 0.80
C THR A 332 -20.01 3.93 0.84
N TYR A 333 -19.31 4.66 -0.01
CA TYR A 333 -17.85 4.76 -0.03
C TYR A 333 -17.41 6.09 0.55
N SER A 334 -16.56 6.05 1.57
CA SER A 334 -15.97 7.23 2.20
C SER A 334 -14.64 7.56 1.53
N LEU A 335 -14.48 8.78 1.03
CA LEU A 335 -13.28 9.26 0.37
C LEU A 335 -12.34 9.91 1.36
N THR A 336 -11.11 9.43 1.41
CA THR A 336 -10.07 9.99 2.28
C THR A 336 -9.62 11.36 1.76
N LYS A 337 -9.61 12.35 2.65
CA LYS A 337 -9.21 13.72 2.35
C LYS A 337 -8.01 14.13 3.19
N PHE A 338 -6.97 14.64 2.51
CA PHE A 338 -5.79 15.25 3.12
C PHE A 338 -5.18 14.42 4.27
N GLN A 339 -5.03 13.12 4.03
CA GLN A 339 -4.38 12.24 4.99
C GLN A 339 -2.86 12.25 4.77
N LYS A 340 -2.11 12.31 5.87
CA LYS A 340 -0.66 12.23 5.87
C LYS A 340 -0.18 10.81 5.56
N THR A 341 0.78 10.66 4.65
CA THR A 341 1.53 9.42 4.44
C THR A 341 2.75 9.32 5.37
N ASN A 342 3.41 8.18 5.38
CA ASN A 342 4.63 7.96 6.16
C ASN A 342 5.75 8.95 5.79
N GLN A 343 5.88 9.34 4.53
CA GLN A 343 6.86 10.29 4.01
C GLN A 343 6.33 11.73 3.98
N ARG A 344 5.28 12.05 4.74
CA ARG A 344 4.66 13.38 4.83
C ARG A 344 4.02 13.89 3.54
N THR A 345 3.81 13.04 2.56
CA THR A 345 3.03 13.35 1.38
C THR A 345 1.53 13.32 1.69
N CYS A 346 0.69 13.76 0.79
CA CYS A 346 -0.75 13.92 1.00
C CYS A 346 -1.54 12.92 0.17
N ILE A 347 -2.39 12.13 0.82
CA ILE A 347 -3.43 11.34 0.17
C ILE A 347 -4.69 12.20 0.09
N ASN A 348 -5.19 12.42 -1.12
CA ASN A 348 -6.45 13.11 -1.37
C ASN A 348 -7.18 12.40 -2.51
N ILE A 349 -8.28 11.74 -2.18
CA ILE A 349 -9.08 10.97 -3.14
C ILE A 349 -10.17 11.87 -3.72
N GLN A 350 -10.34 11.87 -5.04
CA GLN A 350 -11.32 12.68 -5.75
C GLN A 350 -12.28 11.81 -6.56
N PRO A 351 -13.60 12.06 -6.51
CA PRO A 351 -14.56 11.31 -7.32
C PRO A 351 -14.43 11.69 -8.80
N ILE A 352 -14.52 10.69 -9.68
CA ILE A 352 -14.56 10.86 -11.15
C ILE A 352 -15.99 10.77 -11.65
N VAL A 353 -16.82 9.94 -10.99
CA VAL A 353 -18.20 9.65 -11.38
C VAL A 353 -19.14 10.77 -10.98
N ARG A 354 -20.27 10.87 -11.68
CA ARG A 354 -21.35 11.80 -11.42
C ARG A 354 -22.61 11.08 -10.98
N VAL A 355 -23.52 11.80 -10.35
CA VAL A 355 -24.85 11.25 -9.99
C VAL A 355 -25.61 10.86 -11.25
N GLY A 356 -26.15 9.63 -11.25
CA GLY A 356 -26.87 9.05 -12.39
C GLY A 356 -25.99 8.24 -13.36
N ASP A 357 -24.67 8.20 -13.15
CA ASP A 357 -23.79 7.36 -13.96
C ASP A 357 -24.04 5.88 -13.69
N LYS A 358 -24.13 5.08 -14.76
CA LYS A 358 -24.13 3.62 -14.67
C LYS A 358 -22.71 3.11 -14.62
N VAL A 359 -22.42 2.33 -13.59
CA VAL A 359 -21.09 1.76 -13.36
C VAL A 359 -21.10 0.27 -13.56
N LYS A 360 -20.00 -0.27 -14.08
CA LYS A 360 -19.76 -1.72 -14.25
C LYS A 360 -18.81 -2.22 -13.18
N LYS A 361 -18.89 -3.51 -12.89
CA LYS A 361 -17.95 -4.17 -11.96
C LYS A 361 -16.48 -3.91 -12.37
N GLY A 362 -15.68 -3.43 -11.42
CA GLY A 362 -14.27 -3.10 -11.64
C GLY A 362 -14.01 -1.69 -12.20
N GLN A 363 -15.04 -0.93 -12.56
CA GLN A 363 -14.88 0.45 -13.02
C GLN A 363 -14.36 1.35 -11.90
N VAL A 364 -13.43 2.24 -12.23
CA VAL A 364 -12.85 3.23 -11.30
C VAL A 364 -13.89 4.28 -10.95
N LEU A 365 -14.10 4.52 -9.66
CA LEU A 365 -15.05 5.49 -9.12
C LEU A 365 -14.38 6.80 -8.71
N CYS A 366 -13.12 6.72 -8.30
CA CYS A 366 -12.37 7.88 -7.83
C CYS A 366 -10.88 7.75 -8.17
N ASP A 367 -10.23 8.87 -8.40
CA ASP A 367 -8.78 8.95 -8.46
C ASP A 367 -8.17 9.07 -7.06
N GLY A 368 -7.08 8.35 -6.85
CA GLY A 368 -6.23 8.47 -5.67
C GLY A 368 -5.15 9.55 -5.83
N TYR A 369 -4.18 9.55 -4.94
CA TYR A 369 -3.00 10.40 -5.10
C TYR A 369 -2.08 9.84 -6.19
N ALA A 370 -1.44 10.73 -6.96
CA ALA A 370 -0.62 10.39 -8.12
C ALA A 370 -1.32 9.46 -9.14
N THR A 371 -2.62 9.64 -9.32
CA THR A 371 -3.42 8.97 -10.35
C THR A 371 -4.28 9.96 -11.12
N HIS A 372 -4.57 9.67 -12.37
CA HIS A 372 -5.42 10.50 -13.22
C HIS A 372 -6.23 9.60 -14.16
N ASN A 373 -7.55 9.73 -14.12
CA ASN A 373 -8.48 8.90 -14.92
C ASN A 373 -8.24 7.39 -14.77
N GLY A 374 -7.87 6.92 -13.58
CA GLY A 374 -7.62 5.53 -13.31
C GLY A 374 -6.24 5.02 -13.72
N GLU A 375 -5.36 5.88 -14.22
CA GLU A 375 -3.99 5.55 -14.58
C GLU A 375 -2.99 6.14 -13.58
N LEU A 376 -1.84 5.50 -13.40
CA LEU A 376 -0.74 6.04 -12.60
C LEU A 376 -0.18 7.30 -13.27
N ALA A 377 -0.15 8.41 -12.52
CA ALA A 377 0.31 9.72 -12.97
C ALA A 377 1.24 10.32 -11.89
N ILE A 378 2.52 9.98 -11.95
CA ILE A 378 3.52 10.43 -10.96
C ILE A 378 4.18 11.77 -11.30
N GLY A 379 3.82 12.38 -12.42
CA GLY A 379 4.42 13.63 -12.90
C GLY A 379 3.51 14.43 -13.81
N ARG A 380 4.14 15.26 -14.65
CA ARG A 380 3.50 16.16 -15.61
C ARG A 380 4.15 16.02 -16.98
N ASN A 381 3.36 16.23 -18.03
CA ASN A 381 3.86 16.35 -19.40
C ASN A 381 4.31 17.77 -19.67
N LEU A 382 5.57 17.96 -20.06
CA LEU A 382 6.16 19.27 -20.35
C LEU A 382 6.72 19.31 -21.78
N LYS A 383 6.72 20.50 -22.37
CA LYS A 383 7.42 20.76 -23.64
C LYS A 383 8.91 20.94 -23.38
N VAL A 384 9.71 20.01 -23.90
CA VAL A 384 11.15 19.93 -23.66
C VAL A 384 11.94 20.46 -24.87
N ALA A 385 12.98 21.24 -24.60
CA ALA A 385 14.00 21.58 -25.60
C ALA A 385 15.36 21.04 -25.15
N PHE A 386 16.04 20.28 -26.02
CA PHE A 386 17.41 19.86 -25.83
C PHE A 386 18.34 20.84 -26.52
N MET A 387 18.85 21.83 -25.79
CA MET A 387 19.77 22.83 -26.30
C MET A 387 20.63 23.43 -25.19
N PRO A 388 21.89 23.83 -25.46
CA PRO A 388 22.65 24.63 -24.53
C PRO A 388 22.04 26.04 -24.43
N TRP A 389 21.92 26.58 -23.23
CA TRP A 389 21.29 27.90 -23.07
C TRP A 389 22.10 28.79 -22.10
N LYS A 390 22.86 29.73 -22.66
CA LYS A 390 23.62 30.76 -21.92
C LYS A 390 24.51 30.20 -20.76
N GLY A 391 24.87 28.92 -20.80
CA GLY A 391 25.64 28.26 -19.76
C GLY A 391 24.89 27.89 -18.49
N TYR A 392 23.62 28.26 -18.34
CA TYR A 392 22.81 27.97 -17.13
C TYR A 392 22.34 26.52 -17.00
N ASN A 393 22.45 25.73 -18.04
CA ASN A 393 22.17 24.30 -18.03
C ASN A 393 23.44 23.44 -18.20
N PHE A 394 24.58 23.99 -17.75
CA PHE A 394 25.84 23.25 -17.72
C PHE A 394 25.71 21.99 -16.85
N GLU A 395 26.27 20.87 -17.32
CA GLU A 395 26.12 19.54 -16.74
C GLU A 395 24.63 19.15 -16.67
N ASP A 396 24.10 18.83 -15.49
CA ASP A 396 22.71 18.38 -15.29
C ASP A 396 21.80 19.49 -14.78
N ALA A 397 22.18 20.76 -14.93
CA ALA A 397 21.35 21.86 -14.52
C ALA A 397 20.13 22.02 -15.47
N ILE A 398 18.98 22.35 -14.89
CA ILE A 398 17.70 22.46 -15.58
C ILE A 398 17.21 23.88 -15.54
N ILE A 399 16.69 24.36 -16.65
CA ILE A 399 16.02 25.66 -16.75
C ILE A 399 14.53 25.42 -16.92
N LEU A 400 13.74 26.10 -16.11
CA LEU A 400 12.28 26.05 -16.16
C LEU A 400 11.67 27.37 -16.59
N SER A 401 10.55 27.32 -17.30
CA SER A 401 9.69 28.47 -17.55
C SER A 401 8.94 28.89 -16.28
N GLU A 402 8.71 30.20 -16.13
CA GLU A 402 7.88 30.75 -15.06
C GLU A 402 6.45 30.20 -15.08
N ARG A 403 5.93 29.82 -16.25
CA ARG A 403 4.63 29.16 -16.41
C ARG A 403 4.46 27.97 -15.49
N VAL A 404 5.51 27.15 -15.36
CA VAL A 404 5.51 25.95 -14.51
C VAL A 404 5.23 26.28 -13.03
N VAL A 405 5.74 27.41 -12.55
CA VAL A 405 5.52 27.88 -11.18
C VAL A 405 4.19 28.60 -11.03
N ARG A 406 3.83 29.43 -12.03
CA ARG A 406 2.60 30.23 -12.03
C ARG A 406 1.35 29.35 -12.07
N GLU A 407 1.33 28.34 -12.92
CA GLU A 407 0.21 27.41 -13.10
C GLU A 407 0.19 26.24 -12.11
N ASP A 408 1.08 26.27 -11.12
CA ASP A 408 1.19 25.21 -10.09
C ASP A 408 1.41 23.79 -10.67
N LEU A 409 2.18 23.65 -11.77
CA LEU A 409 2.35 22.36 -12.44
C LEU A 409 3.11 21.33 -11.57
N PHE A 410 4.13 21.76 -10.82
CA PHE A 410 4.88 20.92 -9.90
C PHE A 410 4.63 21.27 -8.43
N THR A 411 3.49 21.80 -8.11
CA THR A 411 3.12 22.09 -6.72
C THR A 411 2.66 20.84 -6.01
N SER A 412 3.14 20.66 -4.80
CA SER A 412 2.82 19.51 -3.94
C SER A 412 2.30 19.93 -2.57
N LEU A 413 1.52 19.07 -1.95
CA LEU A 413 1.06 19.22 -0.57
C LEU A 413 1.84 18.30 0.35
N HIS A 414 2.36 18.85 1.43
CA HIS A 414 3.05 18.10 2.48
C HIS A 414 2.34 18.30 3.80
N ILE A 415 2.16 17.22 4.56
CA ILE A 415 1.51 17.27 5.85
C ILE A 415 2.54 16.92 6.91
N ALA A 416 2.84 17.89 7.78
CA ALA A 416 3.70 17.70 8.94
C ALA A 416 2.85 17.43 10.17
N GLU A 417 3.23 16.44 10.97
CA GLU A 417 2.60 16.13 12.25
C GLU A 417 3.52 16.61 13.39
N HIS A 418 2.93 17.36 14.29
CA HIS A 418 3.59 17.86 15.50
C HIS A 418 2.94 17.21 16.71
N VAL A 419 3.77 16.59 17.56
CA VAL A 419 3.31 15.81 18.70
C VAL A 419 3.91 16.34 19.98
N VAL A 420 3.10 16.54 20.99
CA VAL A 420 3.52 16.91 22.34
C VAL A 420 2.91 15.95 23.34
N SER A 421 3.75 15.38 24.20
CA SER A 421 3.32 14.54 25.31
C SER A 421 3.30 15.33 26.61
N VAL A 422 2.27 15.13 27.42
CA VAL A 422 2.15 15.63 28.79
C VAL A 422 2.50 14.48 29.72
N ARG A 423 3.45 14.72 30.62
CA ARG A 423 3.97 13.72 31.55
C ARG A 423 3.80 14.14 32.98
N GLU A 424 3.73 13.18 33.87
CA GLU A 424 3.87 13.40 35.28
C GLU A 424 5.37 13.49 35.64
N THR A 425 5.80 14.64 36.16
CA THR A 425 7.19 14.83 36.59
C THR A 425 7.27 14.76 38.11
N LYS A 426 8.47 14.54 38.65
CA LYS A 426 8.71 14.54 40.10
C LYS A 426 8.32 15.86 40.79
N ARG A 427 8.16 16.94 40.01
CA ARG A 427 7.86 18.30 40.46
C ARG A 427 6.41 18.71 40.26
N GLY A 428 5.58 17.83 39.76
CA GLY A 428 4.19 18.04 39.42
C GLY A 428 3.86 17.58 37.99
N SER A 429 2.59 17.57 37.65
CA SER A 429 2.14 17.22 36.30
C SER A 429 2.31 18.40 35.34
N GLU A 430 2.75 18.13 34.12
CA GLU A 430 2.68 19.09 33.03
C GLU A 430 1.20 19.32 32.66
N GLU A 431 0.89 20.47 32.07
CA GLU A 431 -0.47 20.82 31.67
C GLU A 431 -0.50 21.44 30.28
N LEU A 432 -1.54 21.10 29.50
CA LEU A 432 -1.85 21.79 28.25
C LEU A 432 -2.78 22.94 28.55
N THR A 433 -2.39 24.15 28.17
CA THR A 433 -3.15 25.36 28.44
C THR A 433 -2.89 26.45 27.41
N ALA A 434 -3.86 27.31 27.18
CA ALA A 434 -3.70 28.55 26.43
C ALA A 434 -3.11 29.68 27.27
N ASP A 435 -3.19 29.56 28.60
CA ASP A 435 -2.67 30.54 29.57
C ASP A 435 -1.17 30.25 29.83
N ILE A 436 -0.32 30.85 29.01
CA ILE A 436 1.13 30.66 29.05
C ILE A 436 1.78 31.94 29.56
N PRO A 437 2.60 31.86 30.62
CA PRO A 437 3.25 33.05 31.19
C PRO A 437 4.25 33.70 30.22
N ASN A 438 4.32 35.03 30.26
CA ASN A 438 5.24 35.87 29.47
C ASN A 438 5.02 35.80 27.94
N ILE A 439 3.84 35.51 27.47
CA ILE A 439 3.48 35.51 26.06
C ILE A 439 2.35 36.50 25.79
N SER A 440 2.40 37.20 24.65
CA SER A 440 1.37 38.17 24.27
C SER A 440 0.06 37.46 23.89
N GLU A 441 -1.07 38.07 24.17
CA GLU A 441 -2.41 37.59 23.79
C GLU A 441 -2.53 37.36 22.27
N ASN A 442 -1.80 38.09 21.45
CA ASN A 442 -1.79 37.90 20.00
C ASN A 442 -1.21 36.54 19.56
N ALA A 443 -0.26 36.00 20.32
CA ALA A 443 0.34 34.68 20.00
C ALA A 443 -0.53 33.50 20.47
N THR A 444 -1.48 33.74 21.39
CA THR A 444 -2.38 32.72 21.93
C THR A 444 -3.80 32.79 21.38
N LYS A 445 -4.12 33.80 20.56
CA LYS A 445 -5.49 34.06 20.02
C LYS A 445 -6.11 32.89 19.25
N ASP A 446 -5.29 32.07 18.61
CA ASP A 446 -5.72 30.93 17.82
C ASP A 446 -5.70 29.60 18.60
N LEU A 447 -5.39 29.64 19.91
CA LEU A 447 -5.43 28.46 20.77
C LEU A 447 -6.85 28.24 21.33
N ASP A 448 -7.21 26.97 21.48
CA ASP A 448 -8.43 26.56 22.17
C ASP A 448 -8.22 26.43 23.69
N GLU A 449 -9.29 26.05 24.43
CA GLU A 449 -9.25 25.83 25.87
C GLU A 449 -8.21 24.78 26.30
N ASN A 450 -7.89 23.81 25.41
CA ASN A 450 -6.87 22.79 25.65
C ASN A 450 -5.46 23.22 25.21
N GLY A 451 -5.26 24.48 24.90
CA GLY A 451 -3.97 25.00 24.45
C GLY A 451 -3.54 24.53 23.05
N MET A 452 -4.44 23.96 22.25
CA MET A 452 -4.15 23.54 20.87
C MET A 452 -4.65 24.57 19.87
N ILE A 453 -3.88 24.79 18.80
CA ILE A 453 -4.25 25.68 17.72
C ILE A 453 -5.56 25.19 17.03
N ARG A 454 -6.45 26.11 16.66
CA ARG A 454 -7.71 25.77 15.97
C ARG A 454 -7.47 25.26 14.55
N VAL A 455 -8.32 24.37 14.08
CA VAL A 455 -8.31 23.91 12.68
C VAL A 455 -8.68 25.09 11.77
N GLY A 456 -7.96 25.22 10.65
CA GLY A 456 -8.10 26.33 9.70
C GLY A 456 -7.23 27.54 10.00
N ALA A 457 -6.52 27.59 11.14
CA ALA A 457 -5.57 28.66 11.43
C ALA A 457 -4.33 28.59 10.52
N HIS A 458 -3.81 29.74 10.15
CA HIS A 458 -2.58 29.85 9.39
C HIS A 458 -1.39 30.02 10.34
N ALA A 459 -0.64 28.95 10.57
CA ALA A 459 0.50 28.95 11.45
C ALA A 459 1.70 29.62 10.79
N LYS A 460 2.17 30.72 11.37
CA LYS A 460 3.38 31.47 10.98
C LYS A 460 4.54 31.10 11.88
N THR A 461 5.75 31.47 11.48
CA THR A 461 6.95 31.28 12.31
C THR A 461 6.80 31.95 13.67
N GLY A 462 7.00 31.18 14.74
CA GLY A 462 6.90 31.65 16.11
C GLY A 462 5.54 31.50 16.76
N ASP A 463 4.47 31.23 15.99
CA ASP A 463 3.15 30.95 16.54
C ASP A 463 3.16 29.65 17.36
N ILE A 464 2.35 29.61 18.41
CA ILE A 464 2.23 28.44 19.28
C ILE A 464 1.26 27.45 18.65
N LEU A 465 1.70 26.23 18.45
CA LEU A 465 0.87 25.13 17.96
C LEU A 465 0.19 24.40 19.10
N ILE A 466 0.94 24.12 20.15
CA ILE A 466 0.46 23.43 21.34
C ILE A 466 1.08 24.12 22.54
N GLY A 467 0.25 24.76 23.36
CA GLY A 467 0.63 25.40 24.59
C GLY A 467 0.82 24.38 25.71
N LYS A 468 2.01 24.32 26.27
CA LYS A 468 2.36 23.45 27.40
C LYS A 468 3.14 24.19 28.43
N ILE A 469 2.80 24.00 29.71
CA ILE A 469 3.55 24.48 30.85
C ILE A 469 4.10 23.33 31.67
N THR A 470 5.31 23.52 32.20
CA THR A 470 6.00 22.55 33.05
C THR A 470 6.31 23.19 34.40
N PRO A 471 6.02 22.54 35.55
CA PRO A 471 6.32 23.08 36.87
C PRO A 471 7.82 23.33 37.08
N LYS A 472 8.18 24.48 37.60
CA LYS A 472 9.53 24.74 38.12
C LYS A 472 9.70 24.05 39.47
N GLY A 473 10.96 23.67 39.82
CA GLY A 473 11.22 23.16 41.16
C GLY A 473 11.07 24.25 42.22
N GLU A 474 10.76 23.84 43.40
CA GLU A 474 10.80 24.72 44.58
C GLU A 474 12.21 25.26 44.76
N SER A 475 12.45 26.50 44.38
CA SER A 475 13.58 27.33 44.75
C SER A 475 12.99 28.57 45.39
N ASP A 476 13.65 29.10 46.39
CA ASP A 476 13.23 30.38 46.97
C ASP A 476 13.16 31.44 45.87
N PRO A 477 11.99 32.07 45.67
CA PRO A 477 11.80 32.99 44.56
C PRO A 477 12.73 34.20 44.68
N THR A 478 13.45 34.48 43.59
CA THR A 478 14.30 35.69 43.52
C THR A 478 13.42 36.95 43.64
N PRO A 479 13.98 38.08 44.03
CA PRO A 479 13.25 39.35 44.09
C PRO A 479 12.55 39.72 42.79
N GLU A 480 13.14 39.37 41.64
CA GLU A 480 12.59 39.56 40.30
C GLU A 480 11.41 38.64 40.03
N GLU A 481 11.46 37.39 40.50
CA GLU A 481 10.34 36.45 40.40
C GLU A 481 9.16 36.87 41.30
N LYS A 482 9.42 37.44 42.49
CA LYS A 482 8.38 38.03 43.32
C LYS A 482 7.68 39.21 42.65
N LEU A 483 8.47 40.04 41.94
CA LEU A 483 7.90 41.15 41.15
C LEU A 483 7.07 40.65 39.96
N LEU A 484 7.56 39.62 39.24
CA LEU A 484 6.84 38.97 38.14
C LEU A 484 5.53 38.35 38.65
N ARG A 485 5.48 37.71 39.80
CA ARG A 485 4.29 37.19 40.42
C ARG A 485 3.27 38.29 40.73
N ALA A 486 3.73 39.44 41.22
CA ALA A 486 2.90 40.57 41.50
C ALA A 486 2.27 41.25 40.27
N ILE A 487 2.98 41.23 39.12
CA ILE A 487 2.57 41.87 37.87
C ILE A 487 1.73 40.91 37.00
N PHE A 488 2.13 39.65 36.86
CA PHE A 488 1.56 38.67 35.94
C PHE A 488 0.78 37.51 36.59
N GLY A 489 0.55 37.55 37.92
CA GLY A 489 -0.18 36.58 38.71
C GLY A 489 0.68 35.41 39.25
N GLU A 490 0.09 34.61 40.15
CA GLU A 490 0.80 33.54 40.87
C GLU A 490 1.44 32.47 39.98
N LYS A 491 0.82 32.16 38.87
CA LYS A 491 1.36 31.15 37.94
C LYS A 491 2.67 31.54 37.22
N ALA A 492 2.95 32.84 37.10
CA ALA A 492 4.12 33.33 36.35
C ALA A 492 5.46 32.95 36.97
N GLY A 493 5.50 32.63 38.27
CA GLY A 493 6.73 32.23 38.99
C GLY A 493 6.96 30.72 39.07
N ASP A 494 5.89 29.92 38.99
CA ASP A 494 5.94 28.49 39.34
C ASP A 494 6.04 27.55 38.13
N VAL A 495 5.79 28.04 36.91
CA VAL A 495 5.83 27.25 35.72
C VAL A 495 6.75 27.83 34.65
N LYS A 496 7.24 26.94 33.79
CA LYS A 496 8.06 27.27 32.62
C LYS A 496 7.32 26.98 31.35
N ASP A 497 7.41 27.88 30.36
CA ASP A 497 6.93 27.64 28.99
C ASP A 497 7.68 26.47 28.34
N ALA A 498 6.94 25.43 27.97
CA ALA A 498 7.41 24.27 27.22
C ALA A 498 6.59 24.06 25.95
N SER A 499 5.94 25.12 25.46
CA SER A 499 5.07 25.12 24.31
C SER A 499 5.82 24.79 23.02
N LEU A 500 5.13 24.09 22.12
CA LEU A 500 5.64 23.81 20.79
C LEU A 500 5.30 24.96 19.84
N LYS A 501 6.35 25.62 19.32
CA LYS A 501 6.21 26.75 18.39
C LYS A 501 6.51 26.33 16.96
N THR A 502 5.89 27.01 16.00
CA THR A 502 6.08 26.78 14.57
C THR A 502 7.50 27.17 14.14
N LYS A 503 8.22 26.21 13.54
CA LYS A 503 9.56 26.48 12.94
C LYS A 503 9.38 27.14 11.57
N PRO A 504 10.39 27.86 11.06
CA PRO A 504 10.36 28.51 9.75
C PRO A 504 10.03 27.56 8.59
N SER A 505 10.47 26.31 8.69
CA SER A 505 10.25 25.27 7.68
C SER A 505 8.84 24.67 7.69
N ASN A 506 8.03 24.94 8.72
CA ASN A 506 6.76 24.24 8.97
C ASN A 506 5.55 25.19 8.97
N GLN A 507 5.65 26.30 8.25
CA GLN A 507 4.53 27.23 8.09
C GLN A 507 3.46 26.62 7.19
N GLY A 508 2.18 26.83 7.53
CA GLY A 508 1.09 26.29 6.73
C GLY A 508 -0.26 26.43 7.42
N VAL A 509 -1.25 25.71 6.92
CA VAL A 509 -2.61 25.70 7.45
C VAL A 509 -2.83 24.46 8.32
N VAL A 510 -3.40 24.64 9.48
CA VAL A 510 -3.76 23.54 10.38
C VAL A 510 -4.99 22.82 9.82
N ILE A 511 -4.83 21.55 9.48
CA ILE A 511 -5.89 20.71 8.89
C ILE A 511 -6.53 19.74 9.88
N GLY A 512 -5.81 19.42 10.96
CA GLY A 512 -6.32 18.47 11.94
C GLY A 512 -5.64 18.63 13.29
N LYS A 513 -6.36 18.28 14.35
CA LYS A 513 -5.86 18.17 15.70
C LYS A 513 -6.48 16.96 16.39
N SER A 514 -5.72 16.32 17.26
CA SER A 514 -6.20 15.20 18.08
C SER A 514 -5.60 15.29 19.46
N LEU A 515 -6.44 15.08 20.46
CA LEU A 515 -6.05 15.00 21.87
C LEU A 515 -6.40 13.62 22.40
N TYR A 516 -5.40 12.89 22.82
CA TYR A 516 -5.53 11.59 23.47
C TYR A 516 -5.26 11.78 24.97
N SER A 517 -6.12 11.23 25.83
CA SER A 517 -5.96 11.34 27.27
C SER A 517 -6.25 10.02 27.97
N LYS A 518 -5.48 9.72 29.02
CA LYS A 518 -5.85 8.65 29.93
C LYS A 518 -7.16 9.03 30.64
N THR A 519 -8.06 8.08 30.72
CA THR A 519 -9.34 8.28 31.42
C THR A 519 -9.09 8.54 32.90
N ILE A 520 -9.24 9.78 33.34
CA ILE A 520 -9.26 10.12 34.77
C ILE A 520 -10.62 9.67 35.30
N LYS A 521 -10.63 8.65 36.16
CA LYS A 521 -11.85 8.04 36.70
C LYS A 521 -12.46 8.89 37.82
N ASP A 522 -12.88 10.13 37.54
CA ASP A 522 -13.66 10.93 38.47
C ASP A 522 -15.09 10.41 38.57
N ARG A 523 -15.73 10.67 39.71
CA ARG A 523 -17.10 10.19 40.00
C ARG A 523 -18.14 10.67 38.97
N LYS A 524 -17.98 11.89 38.45
CA LYS A 524 -18.86 12.49 37.42
C LYS A 524 -18.64 11.91 36.02
N THR A 525 -17.41 11.56 35.68
CA THR A 525 -17.09 10.89 34.42
C THR A 525 -17.55 9.45 34.40
N LYS A 526 -17.46 8.73 35.55
CA LYS A 526 -17.95 7.35 35.66
C LYS A 526 -19.47 7.24 35.42
N THR A 527 -20.28 8.19 35.87
CA THR A 527 -21.71 8.20 35.57
C THR A 527 -21.98 8.44 34.10
N LYS A 528 -21.36 9.44 33.48
CA LYS A 528 -21.49 9.71 32.04
C LYS A 528 -21.03 8.56 31.16
N ASP A 529 -19.94 7.89 31.55
CA ASP A 529 -19.42 6.73 30.81
C ASP A 529 -20.35 5.52 30.95
N LYS A 530 -21.00 5.35 32.13
CA LYS A 530 -22.01 4.32 32.34
C LYS A 530 -23.23 4.54 31.44
N ASP A 531 -23.72 5.78 31.36
CA ASP A 531 -24.87 6.12 30.51
C ASP A 531 -24.52 5.90 29.02
N LYS A 532 -23.31 6.25 28.60
CA LYS A 532 -22.84 5.99 27.23
C LYS A 532 -22.71 4.49 26.93
N LEU A 533 -22.20 3.69 27.87
CA LEU A 533 -22.13 2.24 27.74
C LEU A 533 -23.51 1.61 27.61
N GLU A 534 -24.49 2.03 28.45
CA GLU A 534 -25.86 1.54 28.36
C GLU A 534 -26.54 1.89 27.02
N LEU A 535 -26.28 3.07 26.47
CA LEU A 535 -26.77 3.45 25.14
C LEU A 535 -26.16 2.59 24.06
N LEU A 536 -24.85 2.36 24.14
CA LEU A 536 -24.11 1.55 23.17
C LEU A 536 -24.55 0.08 23.21
N ASP A 537 -24.78 -0.47 24.42
CA ASP A 537 -25.29 -1.83 24.60
C ASP A 537 -26.72 -1.97 24.02
N LYS A 538 -27.62 -1.00 24.27
CA LYS A 538 -28.97 -0.95 23.70
C LYS A 538 -28.96 -0.84 22.16
N ASP A 539 -28.08 -0.02 21.59
CA ASP A 539 -27.95 0.12 20.14
C ASP A 539 -27.47 -1.20 19.52
N PHE A 540 -26.51 -1.88 20.16
CA PHE A 540 -26.04 -3.21 19.71
C PHE A 540 -27.17 -4.25 19.77
N GLU A 541 -27.90 -4.34 20.89
CA GLU A 541 -29.02 -5.27 21.02
C GLU A 541 -30.10 -5.04 19.96
N LYS A 542 -30.40 -3.78 19.66
CA LYS A 542 -31.35 -3.40 18.60
C LYS A 542 -30.87 -3.85 17.23
N GLN A 543 -29.61 -3.52 16.86
CA GLN A 543 -29.04 -3.89 15.57
C GLN A 543 -28.95 -5.43 15.40
N ALA A 544 -28.56 -6.13 16.47
CA ALA A 544 -28.49 -7.59 16.47
C ALA A 544 -29.90 -8.24 16.31
N ALA A 545 -30.91 -7.67 16.99
CA ALA A 545 -32.30 -8.12 16.88
C ALA A 545 -32.86 -7.87 15.47
N ASP A 546 -32.63 -6.69 14.91
CA ASP A 546 -33.05 -6.34 13.56
C ASP A 546 -32.40 -7.26 12.50
N LEU A 547 -31.11 -7.55 12.64
CA LEU A 547 -30.37 -8.47 11.77
C LEU A 547 -30.91 -9.90 11.89
N LYS A 548 -31.21 -10.38 13.11
CA LYS A 548 -31.81 -11.70 13.35
C LYS A 548 -33.22 -11.82 12.76
N ASN A 549 -34.03 -10.76 12.87
CA ASN A 549 -35.34 -10.69 12.25
C ASN A 549 -35.26 -10.77 10.73
N LEU A 550 -34.30 -10.04 10.13
CA LEU A 550 -34.05 -10.08 8.69
C LEU A 550 -33.63 -11.48 8.23
N LEU A 551 -32.73 -12.15 8.97
CA LEU A 551 -32.35 -13.54 8.71
C LEU A 551 -33.58 -14.47 8.74
N SER A 552 -34.41 -14.33 9.76
CA SER A 552 -35.60 -15.17 9.91
C SER A 552 -36.56 -15.04 8.72
N VAL A 553 -36.73 -13.82 8.22
CA VAL A 553 -37.57 -13.56 7.01
C VAL A 553 -36.94 -14.17 5.78
N LYS A 554 -35.64 -14.07 5.58
CA LYS A 554 -34.92 -14.62 4.44
C LYS A 554 -34.91 -16.15 4.45
N LEU A 555 -34.59 -16.77 5.58
CA LEU A 555 -34.65 -18.22 5.75
C LEU A 555 -36.07 -18.74 5.56
N TYR A 556 -37.10 -18.03 6.06
CA TYR A 556 -38.49 -18.42 5.83
C TYR A 556 -38.87 -18.36 4.34
N LYS A 557 -38.39 -17.40 3.58
CA LYS A 557 -38.59 -17.37 2.11
C LYS A 557 -37.91 -18.56 1.41
N LEU A 558 -36.76 -19.05 1.91
CA LEU A 558 -36.02 -20.17 1.31
C LEU A 558 -36.61 -21.54 1.69
N ILE A 559 -36.89 -21.77 2.97
CA ILE A 559 -37.22 -23.10 3.51
C ILE A 559 -38.58 -23.15 4.23
N GLY A 560 -39.35 -22.06 4.24
CA GLY A 560 -40.66 -21.99 4.91
C GLY A 560 -41.62 -23.09 4.46
N GLY A 561 -42.25 -23.77 5.44
CA GLY A 561 -43.19 -24.85 5.18
C GLY A 561 -42.59 -26.22 4.80
N LYS A 562 -41.25 -26.30 4.56
CA LYS A 562 -40.55 -27.58 4.31
C LYS A 562 -40.29 -28.32 5.61
N ALA A 563 -40.17 -29.66 5.51
CA ALA A 563 -39.84 -30.50 6.67
C ALA A 563 -38.33 -30.47 6.97
N SER A 564 -37.97 -30.35 8.22
CA SER A 564 -36.61 -30.42 8.72
C SER A 564 -36.04 -31.85 8.60
N LYS A 565 -34.77 -31.95 8.19
CA LYS A 565 -33.99 -33.20 8.28
C LYS A 565 -33.34 -33.41 9.65
N GLY A 566 -33.50 -32.41 10.56
CA GLY A 566 -32.87 -32.31 11.88
C GLY A 566 -31.78 -31.25 11.84
N VAL A 567 -31.99 -30.16 12.58
CA VAL A 567 -31.00 -29.07 12.70
C VAL A 567 -30.25 -29.27 14.01
N LYS A 568 -28.93 -29.32 13.93
CA LYS A 568 -28.04 -29.56 15.07
C LYS A 568 -27.23 -28.32 15.43
N ASN A 569 -26.81 -28.24 16.68
CA ASN A 569 -25.79 -27.28 17.08
C ASN A 569 -24.37 -27.85 16.79
N ILE A 570 -23.34 -27.02 16.98
CA ILE A 570 -21.93 -27.41 16.82
C ILE A 570 -21.55 -28.57 17.74
N LEU A 571 -22.25 -28.76 18.86
CA LEU A 571 -22.03 -29.85 19.83
C LEU A 571 -22.76 -31.14 19.44
N GLY A 572 -23.57 -31.14 18.36
CA GLY A 572 -24.30 -32.32 17.87
C GLY A 572 -25.70 -32.53 18.48
N GLU A 573 -26.19 -31.61 19.31
CA GLU A 573 -27.53 -31.68 19.91
C GLU A 573 -28.58 -31.20 18.90
N ASP A 574 -29.74 -31.86 18.88
CA ASP A 574 -30.85 -31.52 17.99
C ASP A 574 -31.60 -30.27 18.50
N ILE A 575 -31.48 -29.15 17.80
CA ILE A 575 -32.24 -27.90 18.08
C ILE A 575 -33.65 -27.97 17.47
N ILE A 576 -33.75 -28.47 16.22
CA ILE A 576 -35.02 -28.68 15.54
C ILE A 576 -35.11 -30.15 15.15
N SER A 577 -36.11 -30.81 15.69
CA SER A 577 -36.33 -32.24 15.43
C SER A 577 -36.64 -32.55 13.96
N LYS A 578 -36.40 -33.78 13.53
CA LYS A 578 -36.75 -34.26 12.16
C LYS A 578 -38.24 -34.15 11.91
N SER A 579 -38.60 -33.86 10.67
CA SER A 579 -39.99 -33.77 10.17
C SER A 579 -40.79 -32.56 10.70
N VAL A 580 -40.23 -31.68 11.49
CA VAL A 580 -40.85 -30.42 11.90
C VAL A 580 -40.84 -29.43 10.74
N LYS A 581 -41.96 -28.80 10.45
CA LYS A 581 -42.04 -27.78 9.40
C LYS A 581 -41.44 -26.46 9.89
N PHE A 582 -40.63 -25.85 9.05
CA PHE A 582 -40.02 -24.56 9.38
C PHE A 582 -41.09 -23.46 9.40
N THR A 583 -41.29 -22.84 10.55
CA THR A 583 -42.14 -21.65 10.73
C THR A 583 -41.29 -20.46 11.11
N LYS A 584 -41.75 -19.24 10.84
CA LYS A 584 -41.03 -18.02 11.15
C LYS A 584 -40.68 -17.95 12.66
N LYS A 585 -41.55 -18.44 13.53
CA LYS A 585 -41.36 -18.44 14.98
C LYS A 585 -40.23 -19.38 15.41
N ILE A 586 -40.23 -20.62 14.87
CA ILE A 586 -39.17 -21.61 15.18
C ILE A 586 -37.80 -21.11 14.71
N ILE A 587 -37.74 -20.49 13.53
CA ILE A 587 -36.47 -19.94 12.99
C ILE A 587 -35.98 -18.78 13.89
N LEU A 588 -36.87 -17.95 14.38
CA LEU A 588 -36.51 -16.80 15.22
C LEU A 588 -35.98 -17.20 16.60
N ASP A 589 -36.45 -18.32 17.15
CA ASP A 589 -36.05 -18.84 18.46
C ASP A 589 -34.66 -19.50 18.46
N VAL A 590 -34.11 -19.77 17.26
CA VAL A 590 -32.79 -20.41 17.09
C VAL A 590 -31.64 -19.46 17.42
N ASP A 591 -30.62 -19.93 18.09
CA ASP A 591 -29.34 -19.24 18.24
C ASP A 591 -28.39 -19.62 17.08
N PHE A 592 -28.24 -18.72 16.12
CA PHE A 592 -27.42 -18.93 14.92
C PHE A 592 -25.93 -18.88 15.16
N THR A 593 -25.48 -18.44 16.33
CA THR A 593 -24.04 -18.40 16.66
C THR A 593 -23.46 -19.77 16.99
N MET A 594 -24.33 -20.73 17.35
CA MET A 594 -23.95 -22.07 17.78
C MET A 594 -24.51 -23.18 16.87
N ILE A 595 -24.99 -22.86 15.68
CA ILE A 595 -25.68 -23.83 14.82
C ILE A 595 -24.77 -24.40 13.74
N ASP A 596 -25.00 -25.67 13.37
CA ASP A 596 -24.44 -26.27 12.16
C ASP A 596 -25.32 -25.87 10.94
N PRO A 597 -24.78 -25.12 9.98
CA PRO A 597 -25.55 -24.65 8.84
C PRO A 597 -25.87 -25.74 7.80
N ASN A 598 -25.31 -26.95 7.96
CA ASN A 598 -25.42 -28.03 6.98
C ASN A 598 -26.67 -28.89 7.16
N ASN A 599 -27.16 -29.44 6.07
CA ASN A 599 -28.22 -30.50 6.03
C ASN A 599 -29.56 -30.18 6.70
N TRP A 600 -30.07 -28.96 6.57
CA TRP A 600 -31.36 -28.54 7.12
C TRP A 600 -32.55 -29.16 6.41
N THR A 601 -32.44 -29.37 5.06
CA THR A 601 -33.50 -29.89 4.21
C THR A 601 -33.00 -31.11 3.42
N SER A 602 -33.93 -31.79 2.72
CA SER A 602 -33.59 -32.88 1.78
C SER A 602 -33.03 -32.41 0.45
N ASP A 603 -33.12 -31.13 0.14
CA ASP A 603 -32.68 -30.52 -1.12
C ASP A 603 -31.29 -29.89 -0.96
N ASN A 604 -30.31 -30.43 -1.68
CA ASN A 604 -28.93 -29.99 -1.58
C ASN A 604 -28.70 -28.53 -2.03
N ASN A 605 -29.40 -28.10 -3.09
CA ASN A 605 -29.27 -26.72 -3.59
C ASN A 605 -29.81 -25.71 -2.58
N LEU A 606 -30.86 -26.05 -1.85
CA LEU A 606 -31.41 -25.20 -0.79
C LEU A 606 -30.48 -25.20 0.45
N ASN A 607 -29.86 -26.32 0.77
CA ASN A 607 -28.91 -26.40 1.86
C ASN A 607 -27.69 -25.50 1.60
N GLU A 608 -27.20 -25.44 0.37
CA GLU A 608 -26.15 -24.54 -0.03
C GLU A 608 -26.55 -23.06 0.16
N LEU A 609 -27.73 -22.66 -0.28
CA LEU A 609 -28.27 -21.32 -0.11
C LEU A 609 -28.46 -20.97 1.39
N VAL A 610 -28.96 -21.91 2.19
CA VAL A 610 -29.11 -21.75 3.64
C VAL A 610 -27.74 -21.54 4.30
N ASN A 611 -26.75 -22.36 3.93
CA ASN A 611 -25.38 -22.26 4.44
C ASN A 611 -24.79 -20.86 4.14
N ILE A 612 -24.82 -20.43 2.88
CA ILE A 612 -24.34 -19.11 2.46
C ILE A 612 -25.08 -17.98 3.20
N THR A 613 -26.40 -18.13 3.39
CA THR A 613 -27.20 -17.12 4.11
C THR A 613 -26.77 -17.02 5.57
N ILE A 614 -26.57 -18.14 6.25
CA ILE A 614 -26.12 -18.16 7.65
C ILE A 614 -24.69 -17.65 7.78
N GLU A 615 -23.78 -18.01 6.88
CA GLU A 615 -22.41 -17.50 6.87
C GLU A 615 -22.36 -15.98 6.68
N ASN A 616 -23.16 -15.44 5.75
CA ASN A 616 -23.25 -14.00 5.55
C ASN A 616 -23.85 -13.27 6.77
N TYR A 617 -24.83 -13.89 7.43
CA TYR A 617 -25.37 -13.36 8.70
C TYR A 617 -24.29 -13.34 9.77
N LEU A 618 -23.57 -14.44 9.99
CA LEU A 618 -22.51 -14.54 11.00
C LEU A 618 -21.39 -13.53 10.73
N ARG A 619 -21.01 -13.34 9.47
CA ARG A 619 -20.03 -12.31 9.08
C ARG A 619 -20.51 -10.91 9.48
N LYS A 620 -21.78 -10.58 9.17
CA LYS A 620 -22.34 -9.27 9.50
C LYS A 620 -22.54 -9.07 11.00
N TYR A 621 -22.98 -10.12 11.70
CA TYR A 621 -23.08 -10.11 13.16
C TYR A 621 -21.73 -9.89 13.83
N ASN A 622 -20.68 -10.58 13.38
CA ASN A 622 -19.32 -10.43 13.90
C ASN A 622 -18.74 -9.03 13.62
N GLU A 623 -19.10 -8.40 12.50
CA GLU A 623 -18.74 -7.02 12.21
C GLU A 623 -19.36 -6.07 13.23
N ILE A 624 -20.67 -6.14 13.43
CA ILE A 624 -21.41 -5.31 14.40
C ILE A 624 -20.91 -5.55 15.85
N TYR A 625 -20.69 -6.82 16.20
CA TYR A 625 -20.15 -7.20 17.51
C TYR A 625 -18.72 -6.68 17.72
N GLY A 626 -17.89 -6.72 16.69
CA GLY A 626 -16.53 -6.18 16.71
C GLY A 626 -16.51 -4.66 16.92
N ASP A 627 -17.41 -3.93 16.23
CA ASP A 627 -17.56 -2.49 16.40
C ASP A 627 -18.05 -2.12 17.80
N HIS A 628 -19.07 -2.82 18.31
CA HIS A 628 -19.55 -2.66 19.66
C HIS A 628 -18.41 -2.87 20.69
N ARG A 629 -17.64 -3.93 20.53
CA ARG A 629 -16.54 -4.27 21.42
C ARG A 629 -15.42 -3.23 21.39
N ARG A 630 -15.06 -2.70 20.21
CA ARG A 630 -14.09 -1.61 20.05
C ARG A 630 -14.56 -0.34 20.76
N ASN A 631 -15.80 0.05 20.51
CA ASN A 631 -16.38 1.27 21.10
C ASN A 631 -16.51 1.15 22.62
N ARG A 632 -16.92 -0.01 23.12
CA ARG A 632 -17.00 -0.29 24.55
C ARG A 632 -15.62 -0.23 25.21
N PHE A 633 -14.60 -0.80 24.57
CA PHE A 633 -13.21 -0.76 25.06
C PHE A 633 -12.69 0.68 25.10
N ALA A 634 -12.93 1.48 24.06
CA ALA A 634 -12.53 2.88 24.01
C ALA A 634 -13.14 3.71 25.18
N ILE A 635 -14.41 3.47 25.53
CA ILE A 635 -15.05 4.16 26.65
C ILE A 635 -14.51 3.64 28.00
N THR A 636 -14.27 2.34 28.14
CA THR A 636 -13.92 1.72 29.44
C THR A 636 -12.45 1.93 29.80
N VAL A 637 -11.56 1.82 28.85
CA VAL A 637 -10.10 1.85 29.05
C VAL A 637 -9.53 3.22 28.70
N GLY A 638 -10.19 3.95 27.78
CA GLY A 638 -9.66 5.18 27.20
C GLY A 638 -8.53 4.90 26.22
N ASP A 639 -7.74 5.94 25.92
CA ASP A 639 -6.63 5.84 24.99
C ASP A 639 -5.45 5.09 25.61
N GLU A 640 -4.86 4.14 24.86
CA GLU A 640 -3.62 3.47 25.25
C GLU A 640 -2.45 4.42 25.00
N LEU A 641 -1.96 5.03 26.09
CA LEU A 641 -0.79 5.90 26.06
C LEU A 641 0.43 5.20 26.66
N PRO A 642 1.64 5.55 26.22
CA PRO A 642 2.89 5.03 26.80
C PRO A 642 2.97 5.26 28.31
N ALA A 643 3.77 4.46 29.00
CA ALA A 643 3.95 4.60 30.43
C ALA A 643 4.46 6.01 30.79
N GLY A 644 3.84 6.66 31.80
CA GLY A 644 4.22 8.00 32.25
C GLY A 644 3.65 9.16 31.41
N VAL A 645 2.93 8.88 30.32
CA VAL A 645 2.23 9.91 29.52
C VAL A 645 0.78 10.01 29.99
N LEU A 646 0.36 11.22 30.34
CA LEU A 646 -1.03 11.53 30.75
C LEU A 646 -1.90 11.93 29.57
N GLN A 647 -1.35 12.79 28.69
CA GLN A 647 -2.03 13.29 27.50
C GLN A 647 -1.03 13.34 26.33
N LEU A 648 -1.56 13.16 25.13
CA LEU A 648 -0.81 13.28 23.87
C LEU A 648 -1.60 14.17 22.93
N ALA A 649 -1.05 15.35 22.63
CA ALA A 649 -1.63 16.29 21.68
C ALA A 649 -0.92 16.18 20.33
N LYS A 650 -1.68 16.08 19.25
CA LYS A 650 -1.19 16.04 17.87
C LYS A 650 -1.82 17.16 17.07
N VAL A 651 -1.02 17.87 16.28
CA VAL A 651 -1.46 18.89 15.34
C VAL A 651 -0.87 18.59 13.97
N GLN A 652 -1.70 18.62 12.93
CA GLN A 652 -1.29 18.40 11.55
C GLN A 652 -1.37 19.71 10.77
N ILE A 653 -0.26 20.06 10.11
CA ILE A 653 -0.12 21.27 9.31
C ILE A 653 0.09 20.86 7.86
N ALA A 654 -0.75 21.36 6.98
CA ALA A 654 -0.60 21.21 5.53
C ALA A 654 0.21 22.38 4.97
N GLN A 655 1.21 22.05 4.17
CA GLN A 655 2.10 22.99 3.52
C GLN A 655 2.05 22.80 2.01
N LYS A 656 1.74 23.87 1.29
CA LYS A 656 1.82 23.93 -0.18
C LYS A 656 3.24 24.31 -0.56
N ARG A 657 3.92 23.45 -1.33
CA ARG A 657 5.29 23.71 -1.82
C ARG A 657 5.28 23.85 -3.32
N LYS A 658 5.70 25.02 -3.80
CA LYS A 658 5.95 25.28 -5.21
C LYS A 658 7.40 24.91 -5.56
N ILE A 659 7.62 24.56 -6.82
CA ILE A 659 8.97 24.31 -7.29
C ILE A 659 9.81 25.60 -7.24
N LYS A 660 11.07 25.46 -6.86
CA LYS A 660 12.02 26.56 -6.73
C LYS A 660 13.40 26.16 -7.22
N VAL A 661 14.27 27.15 -7.40
CA VAL A 661 15.70 26.92 -7.70
C VAL A 661 16.33 26.07 -6.61
N GLY A 662 17.08 25.05 -7.04
CA GLY A 662 17.69 24.04 -6.16
C GLY A 662 16.88 22.76 -5.99
N ASP A 663 15.64 22.69 -6.47
CA ASP A 663 14.84 21.48 -6.45
C ASP A 663 15.31 20.48 -7.51
N LYS A 664 15.21 19.19 -7.18
CA LYS A 664 15.60 18.09 -8.07
C LYS A 664 14.42 17.65 -8.92
N LEU A 665 14.65 17.56 -10.23
CA LEU A 665 13.73 16.98 -11.20
C LEU A 665 14.38 15.77 -11.88
N ALA A 666 13.57 14.83 -12.34
CA ALA A 666 14.02 13.68 -13.09
C ALA A 666 12.97 13.23 -14.10
N GLY A 667 13.43 12.61 -15.19
CA GLY A 667 12.58 11.83 -16.08
C GLY A 667 12.60 10.35 -15.69
N ARG A 668 11.96 9.52 -16.54
CA ARG A 668 11.90 8.05 -16.36
C ARG A 668 13.17 7.33 -16.82
N HIS A 669 14.08 7.99 -17.52
CA HIS A 669 15.27 7.42 -18.18
C HIS A 669 16.56 7.61 -17.37
N GLY A 670 16.48 7.87 -16.07
CA GLY A 670 17.65 8.15 -15.25
C GLY A 670 18.27 9.52 -15.48
N ASN A 671 17.63 10.39 -16.25
CA ASN A 671 18.03 11.77 -16.47
C ASN A 671 17.56 12.62 -15.29
N LYS A 672 18.47 12.91 -14.38
CA LYS A 672 18.23 13.73 -13.18
C LYS A 672 18.94 15.07 -13.31
N GLY A 673 18.37 16.10 -12.74
CA GLY A 673 18.99 17.42 -12.70
C GLY A 673 18.42 18.30 -11.59
N ILE A 674 19.06 19.45 -11.38
CA ILE A 674 18.68 20.44 -10.38
C ILE A 674 18.28 21.71 -11.10
N VAL A 675 17.16 22.31 -10.68
CA VAL A 675 16.69 23.59 -11.21
C VAL A 675 17.69 24.68 -10.90
N SER A 676 18.36 25.21 -11.93
CA SER A 676 19.33 26.29 -11.80
C SER A 676 18.70 27.66 -11.90
N ARG A 677 17.71 27.80 -12.78
CA ARG A 677 17.04 29.06 -13.04
C ARG A 677 15.59 28.87 -13.46
N ILE A 678 14.74 29.82 -13.05
CA ILE A 678 13.37 29.98 -13.54
C ILE A 678 13.36 31.24 -14.39
N VAL A 679 12.96 31.14 -15.65
CA VAL A 679 13.02 32.17 -16.67
C VAL A 679 11.61 32.58 -17.08
N LYS A 680 11.38 33.84 -17.37
CA LYS A 680 10.10 34.33 -17.86
C LYS A 680 9.76 33.71 -19.20
N ASP A 681 8.47 33.53 -19.47
CA ASP A 681 7.98 32.91 -20.72
C ASP A 681 8.48 33.65 -21.97
N GLU A 682 8.62 34.99 -21.90
CA GLU A 682 9.09 35.86 -22.97
C GLU A 682 10.55 35.62 -23.37
N ASP A 683 11.38 35.15 -22.38
CA ASP A 683 12.81 34.91 -22.58
C ASP A 683 13.11 33.42 -22.93
N MET A 684 12.09 32.57 -22.92
CA MET A 684 12.23 31.14 -23.25
C MET A 684 12.29 30.92 -24.76
N PRO A 685 13.00 29.90 -25.25
CA PRO A 685 12.88 29.43 -26.62
C PRO A 685 11.42 29.09 -26.95
N PHE A 686 11.01 29.32 -28.17
CA PHE A 686 9.63 29.08 -28.60
C PHE A 686 9.58 28.33 -29.93
N LEU A 687 8.50 27.63 -30.17
CA LEU A 687 8.19 26.91 -31.39
C LEU A 687 7.75 27.89 -32.50
N PRO A 688 7.73 27.46 -33.79
CA PRO A 688 7.26 28.30 -34.90
C PRO A 688 5.85 28.89 -34.73
N ASP A 689 5.01 28.22 -33.93
CA ASP A 689 3.65 28.68 -33.56
C ASP A 689 3.63 29.71 -32.42
N GLY A 690 4.80 30.13 -31.93
CA GLY A 690 4.94 31.09 -30.84
C GLY A 690 4.79 30.46 -29.42
N THR A 691 4.56 29.17 -29.30
CA THR A 691 4.42 28.51 -28.00
C THR A 691 5.79 28.35 -27.31
N PRO A 692 5.99 28.92 -26.10
CA PRO A 692 7.25 28.75 -25.38
C PRO A 692 7.43 27.31 -24.87
N VAL A 693 8.69 26.86 -24.75
CA VAL A 693 9.01 25.59 -24.12
C VAL A 693 8.97 25.71 -22.59
N ASP A 694 8.68 24.61 -21.91
CA ASP A 694 8.55 24.58 -20.44
C ASP A 694 9.87 24.29 -19.72
N ILE A 695 10.73 23.50 -20.35
CA ILE A 695 11.99 23.00 -19.76
C ILE A 695 13.09 22.96 -20.82
N ILE A 696 14.29 23.35 -20.44
CA ILE A 696 15.48 23.26 -21.29
C ILE A 696 16.48 22.33 -20.62
N LEU A 697 16.87 21.29 -21.34
CA LEU A 697 17.84 20.29 -20.93
C LEU A 697 19.12 20.38 -21.76
N ASN A 698 20.27 20.06 -21.16
CA ASN A 698 21.53 20.03 -21.85
C ASN A 698 21.65 18.75 -22.72
N PRO A 699 21.84 18.88 -24.04
CA PRO A 699 21.97 17.72 -24.91
C PRO A 699 23.22 16.87 -24.63
N LEU A 700 24.28 17.44 -24.05
CA LEU A 700 25.51 16.73 -23.68
C LEU A 700 25.28 15.67 -22.60
N GLY A 701 24.17 15.75 -21.87
CA GLY A 701 23.77 14.74 -20.87
C GLY A 701 23.27 13.43 -21.45
N VAL A 702 23.05 13.33 -22.78
CA VAL A 702 22.48 12.14 -23.42
C VAL A 702 23.56 11.19 -23.95
N PRO A 703 24.54 11.59 -24.78
CA PRO A 703 25.44 10.65 -25.44
C PRO A 703 26.29 9.81 -24.49
N SER A 704 26.86 10.43 -23.45
CA SER A 704 27.72 9.75 -22.50
C SER A 704 26.99 8.75 -21.60
N ARG A 705 25.68 8.92 -21.45
CA ARG A 705 24.83 8.10 -20.57
C ARG A 705 24.02 7.06 -21.31
N MET A 706 23.99 7.12 -22.64
CA MET A 706 23.37 6.12 -23.51
C MET A 706 21.90 5.85 -23.18
N ASN A 707 21.14 6.88 -22.76
CA ASN A 707 19.72 6.79 -22.45
C ASN A 707 18.90 7.46 -23.56
N LEU A 708 18.92 6.88 -24.75
CA LEU A 708 18.26 7.40 -25.94
C LEU A 708 16.73 7.34 -25.87
N GLY A 709 16.18 6.50 -25.01
CA GLY A 709 14.72 6.39 -24.81
C GLY A 709 14.06 7.72 -24.51
N GLN A 710 14.73 8.66 -23.81
CA GLN A 710 14.22 9.99 -23.54
C GLN A 710 13.99 10.83 -24.81
N ILE A 711 14.79 10.65 -25.84
CA ILE A 711 14.63 11.34 -27.12
C ILE A 711 13.41 10.79 -27.86
N TYR A 712 13.28 9.45 -27.96
CA TYR A 712 12.11 8.81 -28.57
C TYR A 712 10.81 9.18 -27.85
N GLU A 713 10.84 9.18 -26.52
CA GLU A 713 9.70 9.63 -25.69
C GLU A 713 9.32 11.08 -26.03
N THR A 714 10.28 11.97 -26.10
CA THR A 714 10.02 13.40 -26.37
C THR A 714 9.43 13.61 -27.77
N ILE A 715 9.96 12.95 -28.78
CA ILE A 715 9.49 13.07 -30.16
C ILE A 715 8.07 12.53 -30.29
N LEU A 716 7.84 11.29 -29.81
CA LEU A 716 6.52 10.67 -29.87
C LEU A 716 5.50 11.40 -28.98
N GLY A 717 5.93 11.93 -27.84
CA GLY A 717 5.09 12.74 -26.97
C GLY A 717 4.69 14.07 -27.61
N TRP A 718 5.57 14.67 -28.40
CA TRP A 718 5.24 15.90 -29.14
C TRP A 718 4.23 15.63 -30.25
N ALA A 719 4.39 14.55 -31.02
CA ALA A 719 3.40 14.10 -31.99
C ALA A 719 2.04 13.86 -31.31
N GLY A 720 2.02 13.16 -30.16
CA GLY A 720 0.80 12.90 -29.40
C GLY A 720 0.11 14.15 -28.87
N ASP A 721 0.86 15.15 -28.41
CA ASP A 721 0.29 16.44 -27.98
C ASP A 721 -0.41 17.19 -29.13
N LYS A 722 0.18 17.15 -30.34
CA LYS A 722 -0.39 17.79 -31.53
C LYS A 722 -1.60 17.05 -32.10
N LEU A 723 -1.54 15.74 -32.15
CA LEU A 723 -2.59 14.85 -32.67
C LEU A 723 -3.71 14.58 -31.64
N GLY A 724 -3.49 14.90 -30.35
CA GLY A 724 -4.40 14.56 -29.27
C GLY A 724 -4.49 13.05 -28.98
N LYS A 725 -3.47 12.29 -29.36
CA LYS A 725 -3.37 10.84 -29.17
C LYS A 725 -2.54 10.52 -27.93
N LYS A 726 -2.83 9.38 -27.29
CA LYS A 726 -1.94 8.73 -26.30
C LYS A 726 -1.34 7.48 -26.90
N TYR A 727 -0.08 7.21 -26.57
CA TYR A 727 0.66 6.04 -27.06
C TYR A 727 1.01 5.10 -25.93
N TYR A 728 0.87 3.82 -26.20
CA TYR A 728 1.35 2.76 -25.32
C TYR A 728 2.46 1.98 -26.03
N THR A 729 3.67 2.09 -25.51
CA THR A 729 4.86 1.39 -26.01
C THR A 729 5.30 0.36 -24.96
N PRO A 730 4.85 -0.91 -25.09
CA PRO A 730 5.26 -1.96 -24.15
C PRO A 730 6.76 -2.12 -24.13
N VAL A 731 7.31 -2.44 -22.96
CA VAL A 731 8.75 -2.63 -22.77
C VAL A 731 9.23 -3.85 -23.58
N PHE A 732 10.34 -3.70 -24.30
CA PHE A 732 10.93 -4.66 -25.25
C PHE A 732 10.06 -5.02 -26.47
N ASP A 733 8.95 -4.32 -26.66
CA ASP A 733 8.08 -4.40 -27.82
C ASP A 733 7.56 -2.99 -28.17
N GLY A 734 8.48 -2.04 -28.15
CA GLY A 734 8.19 -0.62 -28.37
C GLY A 734 8.05 -0.27 -29.87
N ALA A 735 7.62 0.98 -30.13
CA ALA A 735 7.48 1.48 -31.47
C ALA A 735 8.84 1.57 -32.19
N SER A 736 8.89 1.14 -33.44
CA SER A 736 10.06 1.28 -34.29
C SER A 736 10.23 2.75 -34.75
N ILE A 737 11.44 3.09 -35.17
CA ILE A 737 11.74 4.44 -35.70
C ILE A 737 10.85 4.78 -36.89
N ASP A 738 10.54 3.83 -37.76
CA ASP A 738 9.66 4.04 -38.91
C ASP A 738 8.23 4.34 -38.50
N GLN A 739 7.72 3.67 -37.45
CA GLN A 739 6.41 3.96 -36.89
C GLN A 739 6.36 5.36 -36.26
N ILE A 740 7.42 5.76 -35.55
CA ILE A 740 7.53 7.11 -34.97
C ILE A 740 7.56 8.16 -36.06
N ASN A 741 8.32 7.94 -37.15
CA ASN A 741 8.36 8.86 -38.28
C ASN A 741 7.00 8.98 -38.97
N THR A 742 6.25 7.89 -39.11
CA THR A 742 4.90 7.92 -39.67
C THR A 742 3.95 8.82 -38.85
N GLU A 743 4.00 8.72 -37.51
CA GLU A 743 3.19 9.57 -36.62
C GLU A 743 3.64 11.05 -36.63
N ILE A 744 4.92 11.32 -36.93
CA ILE A 744 5.44 12.70 -37.10
C ILE A 744 4.95 13.30 -38.42
N ASP A 745 4.87 12.51 -39.48
CA ASP A 745 4.44 12.93 -40.80
C ASP A 745 2.93 13.22 -40.86
N GLU A 746 2.10 12.56 -40.04
CA GLU A 746 0.69 12.89 -39.79
C GLU A 746 0.54 14.27 -39.14
#